data_ca73ffc0e96d691ffbcbcd5855436a4f
#
_entry.id   ca73ffc0e96d691ffbcbcd5855436a4f
#
_cell.length_a   1.000
_cell.length_b   1.000
_cell.length_c   1.000
_cell.angle_alpha   90.00
_cell.angle_beta   90.00
_cell.angle_gamma   90.00
#
_symmetry.space_group_name_H-M   'P 1'
#
loop_
_entity.id
_entity.type
_entity.pdbx_description
1 polymer ?
#
loop_
_entity_poly.entity_id
_entity_poly.type
_entity_poly.pdbx_seq_one_letter_code
_entity_poly.pdbx_strand_id
1 'polypeptide(L)'
;MVSLHKVIGICAGALALSIMAVSCGPEKVLEPTPTPPNPSIPVEDIYLTAATRTKAITDPGATLAVEVDCNDEWDFALSEPYFLEVSRTKTELVLALDRLSFEGDRKIGISVYAKRAPEVKKELSVKVKSALGLDVAFADDGSAKDLSSNKMFIKQEEGSGAVVYKAGGKNVVKFYSELGGKSTEGYYKVDYSSGATLKNALADGYSVEVQFMLGQKNECSGDVMMFSSIGDGGTGVFLAAGSKDIAFSANVGGEWKVAKSGVVPEVGRYYHATGVWDKSAGKVRIYVDGELKSEVDAAGEFALSSSVAQRWFCIGGNCSSGNYADKSWNGDVVLSRVYDAVLRASDVAELRKSADVDFGTSEVKLEDILYLPLCVLPYGGEYTVYANGFKQADKLRFESLDGMHSATLDGVVKGDRLSVKFPTDFVAGKYKMTLLRGEGSAPVGLCELSFSKNARPVSRPEIVAHRGFHKTVMENSIPALEAAQKAGFDAVELDIWLTTDGRLVVNHDGKWNGKTVQDSSYGELAGIPTLEEFIVQARKYPKTKLVIEIKEHSSAKRNADCTAEMVRIVKEMGYESNAEYICFDLDVCKQIAAALPGTMVGYLSSTSDLQGLKDAGIMCADFSDSYLFNNPSLFETAHSLGMKVNIWTVNSEYDMKKAIGLGVDYITTDSPDDLQRILSRMF
;
A
#
# COMPACT_ATOMS: atom_id res chain seq x y z
N MET A 1 28.20 -48.63 6.96
CA MET A 1 29.46 -48.64 6.22
C MET A 1 29.76 -47.18 5.90
N VAL A 2 30.70 -46.62 6.68
CA VAL A 2 31.99 -46.07 6.22
C VAL A 2 31.82 -44.86 5.28
N SER A 3 32.29 -43.67 5.48
CA SER A 3 33.37 -42.98 6.19
C SER A 3 33.46 -41.58 5.57
N LEU A 4 33.42 -40.51 6.32
CA LEU A 4 34.50 -39.58 6.67
C LEU A 4 35.40 -39.04 5.53
N HIS A 5 35.53 -37.72 5.36
CA HIS A 5 36.70 -36.83 5.53
C HIS A 5 36.43 -35.47 4.88
N LYS A 6 36.42 -34.36 5.66
CA LYS A 6 37.47 -33.34 5.85
C LYS A 6 37.90 -32.51 4.64
N VAL A 7 37.87 -31.17 4.82
CA VAL A 7 38.96 -30.17 4.85
C VAL A 7 38.32 -28.79 4.91
N ILE A 8 38.31 -28.00 5.93
CA ILE A 8 39.23 -27.04 6.59
C ILE A 8 39.92 -26.08 5.60
N GLY A 9 39.67 -24.81 5.82
CA GLY A 9 40.45 -23.69 5.33
C GLY A 9 40.18 -22.43 6.15
N ILE A 10 41.05 -22.23 7.14
CA ILE A 10 41.11 -21.10 8.06
C ILE A 10 42.03 -20.03 7.48
N CYS A 11 41.70 -18.74 7.70
CA CYS A 11 42.69 -17.70 7.88
C CYS A 11 42.15 -16.62 8.82
N ALA A 12 42.48 -16.75 10.10
CA ALA A 12 42.48 -15.66 11.07
C ALA A 12 43.93 -15.37 11.46
N GLY A 13 44.42 -14.20 11.13
CA GLY A 13 45.72 -13.73 11.61
C GLY A 13 45.59 -13.11 13.00
N ALA A 14 45.97 -13.86 14.02
CA ALA A 14 46.22 -13.32 15.34
C ALA A 14 47.72 -13.40 15.63
N LEU A 15 48.35 -12.27 15.93
CA LEU A 15 49.72 -12.15 16.37
C LEU A 15 49.80 -12.66 17.81
N ALA A 16 50.37 -13.83 18.00
CA ALA A 16 50.70 -14.36 19.34
C ALA A 16 52.14 -14.03 19.67
N LEU A 17 52.36 -13.25 20.72
CA LEU A 17 53.65 -13.08 21.37
C LEU A 17 53.93 -14.36 22.23
N SER A 18 55.00 -15.05 21.91
CA SER A 18 55.50 -16.17 22.66
C SER A 18 56.18 -15.66 23.94
N ILE A 19 55.72 -16.06 25.10
CA ILE A 19 56.45 -15.92 26.36
C ILE A 19 57.01 -17.30 26.71
N MET A 20 58.35 -17.40 26.71
CA MET A 20 59.06 -18.58 27.28
C MET A 20 58.93 -18.59 28.80
N ALA A 21 58.40 -19.63 29.32
CA ALA A 21 58.47 -19.88 30.76
C ALA A 21 59.84 -20.41 31.13
N VAL A 22 60.61 -19.65 31.92
CA VAL A 22 61.76 -20.13 32.68
C VAL A 22 61.27 -20.25 34.09
N SER A 23 61.36 -21.51 34.61
CA SER A 23 61.12 -21.85 36.01
C SER A 23 62.35 -21.44 36.86
N CYS A 24 62.13 -20.53 37.82
CA CYS A 24 62.96 -20.32 38.96
C CYS A 24 62.11 -19.99 40.19
N GLY A 25 62.48 -20.49 41.31
CA GLY A 25 61.78 -20.56 42.58
C GLY A 25 61.37 -19.23 43.24
N PRO A 26 60.78 -19.26 44.43
CA PRO A 26 60.06 -18.12 44.97
C PRO A 26 61.02 -17.03 45.48
N GLU A 27 61.22 -16.03 44.66
CA GLU A 27 61.73 -14.75 45.09
C GLU A 27 60.62 -13.89 45.65
N LYS A 28 60.85 -13.32 46.80
CA LYS A 28 59.92 -12.37 47.44
C LYS A 28 59.57 -11.24 46.48
N VAL A 29 58.33 -11.19 46.12
CA VAL A 29 57.73 -10.03 45.48
C VAL A 29 57.83 -8.87 46.49
N LEU A 30 58.75 -7.97 46.27
CA LEU A 30 58.69 -6.63 46.84
C LEU A 30 57.52 -5.93 46.27
N GLU A 31 56.53 -5.66 47.09
CA GLU A 31 55.46 -4.73 46.69
C GLU A 31 56.08 -3.45 46.15
N PRO A 32 55.58 -2.92 45.00
CA PRO A 32 56.10 -1.66 44.55
C PRO A 32 55.79 -0.60 45.61
N THR A 33 56.84 0.03 46.10
CA THR A 33 56.75 1.18 47.01
C THR A 33 55.73 2.14 46.41
N PRO A 34 54.68 2.54 47.17
CA PRO A 34 53.73 3.52 46.64
C PRO A 34 54.53 4.76 46.28
N THR A 35 54.41 5.15 45.02
CA THR A 35 54.94 6.46 44.54
C THR A 35 54.41 7.50 45.54
N PRO A 36 55.28 8.34 46.12
CA PRO A 36 54.78 9.36 47.06
C PRO A 36 53.71 10.17 46.36
N PRO A 37 52.57 10.49 47.00
CA PRO A 37 51.56 11.33 46.41
C PRO A 37 52.20 12.62 45.95
N ASN A 38 52.03 12.96 44.69
CA ASN A 38 52.40 14.26 44.12
C ASN A 38 51.89 15.31 45.13
N PRO A 39 52.73 16.32 45.54
CA PRO A 39 52.34 17.31 46.54
C PRO A 39 50.99 17.85 46.12
N SER A 40 49.97 17.62 46.94
CA SER A 40 48.58 17.96 46.60
C SER A 40 48.52 19.48 46.43
N ILE A 41 48.31 19.92 45.20
CA ILE A 41 47.98 21.30 44.90
C ILE A 41 46.82 21.68 45.83
N PRO A 42 46.90 22.80 46.57
CA PRO A 42 45.77 23.28 47.38
C PRO A 42 44.52 23.42 46.51
N VAL A 43 43.32 23.13 47.07
CA VAL A 43 42.09 23.20 46.28
C VAL A 43 41.85 24.59 45.72
N GLU A 44 42.27 25.64 46.45
CA GLU A 44 42.21 27.03 46.02
C GLU A 44 43.12 27.41 44.85
N ASP A 45 44.12 26.57 44.55
CA ASP A 45 45.06 26.75 43.44
C ASP A 45 44.74 25.89 42.22
N ILE A 46 43.64 25.11 42.28
CA ILE A 46 43.18 24.35 41.13
C ILE A 46 42.62 25.24 40.07
N TYR A 47 43.10 25.06 38.84
CA TYR A 47 42.53 25.71 37.67
C TYR A 47 42.13 24.70 36.61
N LEU A 48 41.13 25.07 35.80
CA LEU A 48 40.70 24.32 34.62
C LEU A 48 40.26 25.25 33.52
N THR A 49 40.77 25.01 32.32
CA THR A 49 40.23 25.56 31.09
C THR A 49 39.90 24.43 30.13
N ALA A 50 38.85 24.60 29.38
CA ALA A 50 38.48 23.66 28.32
C ALA A 50 37.93 24.43 27.12
N ALA A 51 38.25 23.95 25.94
CA ALA A 51 37.82 24.56 24.68
C ALA A 51 37.57 23.50 23.61
N THR A 52 36.68 23.77 22.70
CA THR A 52 36.49 23.00 21.48
C THR A 52 36.34 23.94 20.29
N ARG A 53 36.94 23.56 19.17
CA ARG A 53 36.77 24.27 17.88
C ARG A 53 35.48 23.86 17.16
N THR A 54 34.93 22.69 17.52
CA THR A 54 33.70 22.17 16.92
C THR A 54 32.47 22.82 17.55
N LYS A 55 31.76 23.59 16.77
CA LYS A 55 30.50 24.26 17.22
C LYS A 55 29.25 23.53 16.84
N ALA A 56 29.33 22.66 15.83
CA ALA A 56 28.21 21.83 15.38
C ALA A 56 28.72 20.50 14.81
N ILE A 57 27.97 19.43 15.01
CA ILE A 57 28.19 18.12 14.43
C ILE A 57 26.95 17.74 13.64
N THR A 58 27.16 17.29 12.40
CA THR A 58 26.09 16.92 11.46
C THR A 58 26.09 15.44 11.09
N ASP A 59 27.24 14.77 11.25
CA ASP A 59 27.43 13.42 10.74
C ASP A 59 27.51 12.39 11.88
N PRO A 60 26.91 11.21 11.68
CA PRO A 60 27.04 10.07 12.58
C PRO A 60 28.50 9.60 12.72
N GLY A 61 28.92 9.34 13.94
CA GLY A 61 30.28 8.93 14.21
C GLY A 61 31.31 10.04 14.08
N ALA A 62 30.89 11.27 13.74
CA ALA A 62 31.78 12.42 13.79
C ALA A 62 32.31 12.64 15.19
N THR A 63 33.59 12.94 15.29
CA THR A 63 34.28 13.14 16.57
C THR A 63 34.36 14.60 16.93
N LEU A 64 34.28 14.87 18.21
CA LEU A 64 34.48 16.16 18.85
C LEU A 64 35.70 16.09 19.76
N ALA A 65 36.69 16.89 19.50
CA ALA A 65 37.82 17.06 20.40
C ALA A 65 37.60 18.26 21.33
N VAL A 66 37.82 18.04 22.61
CA VAL A 66 37.83 19.06 23.66
C VAL A 66 39.24 19.12 24.23
N GLU A 67 39.91 20.22 23.99
CA GLU A 67 41.21 20.52 24.59
C GLU A 67 40.98 20.89 26.06
N VAL A 68 41.73 20.31 26.99
CA VAL A 68 41.61 20.55 28.42
C VAL A 68 43.01 20.90 28.99
N ASP A 69 43.08 21.98 29.76
CA ASP A 69 44.26 22.34 30.56
C ASP A 69 43.82 22.45 32.01
N CYS A 70 44.30 21.52 32.81
CA CYS A 70 43.96 21.39 34.22
C CYS A 70 45.20 20.94 35.02
N ASN A 71 45.47 21.54 36.14
CA ASN A 71 46.58 21.15 37.03
C ASN A 71 46.15 20.05 38.04
N ASP A 72 44.91 19.55 37.92
CA ASP A 72 44.40 18.42 38.70
C ASP A 72 43.87 17.31 37.77
N GLU A 73 43.44 16.22 38.31
CA GLU A 73 42.62 15.25 37.57
C GLU A 73 41.27 15.87 37.26
N TRP A 74 40.79 15.63 36.05
CA TRP A 74 39.52 16.17 35.59
C TRP A 74 38.59 15.08 35.09
N ASP A 75 37.30 15.39 34.99
CA ASP A 75 36.25 14.56 34.40
C ASP A 75 35.26 15.42 33.65
N PHE A 76 34.27 14.79 33.05
CA PHE A 76 33.24 15.49 32.33
C PHE A 76 31.84 14.90 32.54
N ALA A 77 30.80 15.71 32.27
CA ALA A 77 29.43 15.28 32.23
C ALA A 77 28.75 15.85 31.00
N LEU A 78 27.82 15.10 30.43
CA LEU A 78 27.00 15.51 29.31
C LEU A 78 25.59 15.86 29.76
N SER A 79 25.00 16.90 29.21
CA SER A 79 23.59 17.25 29.48
C SER A 79 22.61 16.21 28.93
N GLU A 80 23.02 15.50 27.87
CA GLU A 80 22.24 14.43 27.23
C GLU A 80 23.20 13.33 26.70
N PRO A 81 22.82 12.04 26.73
CA PRO A 81 23.72 10.92 26.47
C PRO A 81 23.88 10.62 24.97
N TYR A 82 24.21 11.64 24.16
CA TYR A 82 24.37 11.49 22.71
C TYR A 82 25.82 11.35 22.25
N PHE A 83 26.79 11.39 23.18
CA PHE A 83 28.18 11.18 22.87
C PHE A 83 28.78 10.01 23.68
N LEU A 84 29.63 9.24 23.02
CA LEU A 84 30.48 8.25 23.65
C LEU A 84 31.92 8.77 23.76
N GLU A 85 32.54 8.50 24.86
CA GLU A 85 33.98 8.74 25.03
C GLU A 85 34.77 7.76 24.15
N VAL A 86 35.55 8.30 23.21
CA VAL A 86 36.44 7.54 22.33
C VAL A 86 37.80 7.41 22.93
N SER A 87 38.33 8.53 23.42
CA SER A 87 39.63 8.56 24.10
C SER A 87 39.72 9.75 25.04
N ARG A 88 40.60 9.61 26.07
CA ARG A 88 40.92 10.66 27.01
C ARG A 88 42.42 10.63 27.30
N THR A 89 43.03 11.78 27.27
CA THR A 89 44.37 12.03 27.74
C THR A 89 44.36 13.05 28.88
N LYS A 90 45.52 13.50 29.36
CA LYS A 90 45.53 14.59 30.36
C LYS A 90 45.10 15.95 29.79
N THR A 91 45.20 16.12 28.47
CA THR A 91 44.97 17.41 27.80
C THR A 91 43.89 17.37 26.73
N GLU A 92 43.25 16.22 26.50
CA GLU A 92 42.24 16.11 25.43
C GLU A 92 41.20 15.06 25.79
N LEU A 93 39.95 15.36 25.48
CA LEU A 93 38.81 14.47 25.42
C LEU A 93 38.31 14.36 24.00
N VAL A 94 38.19 13.15 23.49
CA VAL A 94 37.55 12.88 22.19
C VAL A 94 36.24 12.16 22.40
N LEU A 95 35.16 12.76 21.94
CA LEU A 95 33.81 12.25 21.98
C LEU A 95 33.34 11.92 20.56
N ALA A 96 32.62 10.83 20.36
CA ALA A 96 31.93 10.51 19.13
C ALA A 96 30.43 10.59 19.32
N LEU A 97 29.73 11.14 18.32
CA LEU A 97 28.27 11.17 18.30
C LEU A 97 27.74 9.74 18.16
N ASP A 98 26.97 9.29 19.15
CA ASP A 98 26.47 7.92 19.22
C ASP A 98 25.02 7.76 18.75
N ARG A 99 24.19 8.78 18.89
CA ARG A 99 22.79 8.73 18.54
C ARG A 99 22.42 9.68 17.44
N LEU A 100 21.70 9.14 16.45
CA LEU A 100 21.31 9.85 15.23
C LEU A 100 19.84 10.20 15.14
N SER A 101 19.00 9.47 15.90
CA SER A 101 17.54 9.59 15.85
C SER A 101 17.03 10.36 17.07
N PHE A 102 16.98 11.66 16.98
CA PHE A 102 16.29 12.52 17.93
C PHE A 102 15.49 13.59 17.20
N GLU A 103 14.39 13.98 17.79
CA GLU A 103 13.49 14.98 17.23
C GLU A 103 14.17 16.38 17.26
N GLY A 104 14.44 16.91 16.06
CA GLY A 104 15.02 18.24 15.86
C GLY A 104 16.48 18.37 16.28
N ASP A 105 17.07 19.54 16.01
CA ASP A 105 18.43 19.86 16.41
C ASP A 105 18.54 20.01 17.93
N ARG A 106 19.66 19.55 18.50
CA ARG A 106 19.95 19.63 19.94
C ARG A 106 21.14 20.51 20.21
N LYS A 107 21.19 21.05 21.41
CA LYS A 107 22.35 21.74 21.94
C LYS A 107 22.84 20.97 23.15
N ILE A 108 23.87 20.17 22.98
CA ILE A 108 24.40 19.32 24.02
C ILE A 108 25.42 20.09 24.84
N GLY A 109 25.21 20.16 26.13
CA GLY A 109 26.15 20.73 27.10
C GLY A 109 27.23 19.71 27.47
N ILE A 110 28.47 20.15 27.54
CA ILE A 110 29.64 19.39 28.02
C ILE A 110 30.23 20.17 29.20
N SER A 111 30.07 19.64 30.40
CA SER A 111 30.68 20.20 31.59
C SER A 111 31.98 19.47 31.88
N VAL A 112 33.11 20.12 31.77
CA VAL A 112 34.42 19.60 32.15
C VAL A 112 34.79 20.19 33.52
N TYR A 113 35.15 19.36 34.48
CA TYR A 113 35.41 19.79 35.87
C TYR A 113 36.60 19.10 36.53
N ALA A 114 37.24 19.79 37.46
CA ALA A 114 38.31 19.23 38.26
C ALA A 114 37.74 18.25 39.31
N LYS A 115 38.32 17.06 39.47
CA LYS A 115 37.72 16.03 40.36
C LYS A 115 37.73 16.43 41.83
N ARG A 116 38.79 17.11 42.29
CA ARG A 116 38.89 17.55 43.69
C ARG A 116 38.18 18.85 43.99
N ALA A 117 37.85 19.65 42.96
CA ALA A 117 37.15 20.90 43.04
C ALA A 117 36.10 20.99 41.89
N PRO A 118 34.95 20.29 42.03
CA PRO A 118 33.96 20.22 40.91
C PRO A 118 33.30 21.56 40.58
N GLU A 119 33.41 22.57 41.45
CA GLU A 119 33.02 23.94 41.18
C GLU A 119 33.96 24.64 40.17
N VAL A 120 35.22 24.17 40.08
CA VAL A 120 36.18 24.59 39.05
C VAL A 120 35.88 23.83 37.78
N LYS A 121 35.02 24.41 36.97
CA LYS A 121 34.47 23.77 35.76
C LYS A 121 34.39 24.72 34.57
N LYS A 122 34.31 24.12 33.39
CA LYS A 122 34.03 24.82 32.13
C LYS A 122 32.87 24.21 31.44
N GLU A 123 31.88 25.03 31.16
CA GLU A 123 30.71 24.64 30.35
C GLU A 123 30.98 24.94 28.86
N LEU A 124 30.86 23.92 28.07
CA LEU A 124 30.92 24.01 26.61
C LEU A 124 29.56 23.54 26.05
N SER A 125 29.28 23.89 24.83
CA SER A 125 28.09 23.38 24.16
C SER A 125 28.33 23.21 22.67
N VAL A 126 27.78 22.13 22.12
CA VAL A 126 27.86 21.78 20.71
C VAL A 126 26.46 21.61 20.17
N LYS A 127 26.19 22.20 19.02
CA LYS A 127 24.97 21.91 18.26
C LYS A 127 25.12 20.56 17.58
N VAL A 128 24.12 19.70 17.77
CA VAL A 128 24.04 18.42 17.07
C VAL A 128 22.82 18.49 16.19
N LYS A 129 23.04 18.35 14.89
CA LYS A 129 21.95 18.28 13.92
C LYS A 129 21.35 16.88 13.97
N SER A 130 20.01 16.81 13.98
CA SER A 130 19.31 15.54 13.80
C SER A 130 19.62 14.98 12.40
N ALA A 131 19.90 13.70 12.33
CA ALA A 131 19.99 12.97 11.05
C ALA A 131 18.60 12.67 10.46
N LEU A 132 17.51 12.91 11.19
CA LEU A 132 16.15 12.75 10.67
C LEU A 132 15.84 13.84 9.64
N GLY A 133 15.86 13.44 8.38
CA GLY A 133 15.43 14.26 7.25
C GLY A 133 13.91 14.33 7.12
N LEU A 134 13.23 13.24 7.50
CA LEU A 134 11.77 13.11 7.61
C LEU A 134 11.45 12.21 8.79
N ASP A 135 10.47 12.58 9.60
CA ASP A 135 9.89 11.73 10.67
C ASP A 135 8.37 11.93 10.71
N VAL A 136 7.65 10.98 10.14
CA VAL A 136 6.19 11.10 9.99
C VAL A 136 5.48 10.60 11.23
N ALA A 137 4.71 11.49 11.85
CA ALA A 137 3.80 11.18 12.95
C ALA A 137 2.36 11.39 12.50
N PHE A 138 1.52 10.40 12.78
CA PHE A 138 0.09 10.43 12.48
C PHE A 138 -0.70 10.91 13.70
N ALA A 139 -1.71 11.76 13.49
CA ALA A 139 -2.60 12.26 14.51
C ALA A 139 -3.95 11.52 14.48
N ASP A 140 -4.69 11.59 15.61
CA ASP A 140 -5.98 10.89 15.77
C ASP A 140 -7.05 11.33 14.75
N ASP A 141 -6.94 12.56 14.23
CA ASP A 141 -7.81 13.12 13.18
C ASP A 141 -7.43 12.68 11.76
N GLY A 142 -6.47 11.79 11.62
CA GLY A 142 -5.97 11.31 10.31
C GLY A 142 -4.91 12.21 9.70
N SER A 143 -4.66 13.40 10.22
CA SER A 143 -3.57 14.25 9.73
C SER A 143 -2.19 13.67 10.05
N ALA A 144 -1.18 14.09 9.30
CA ALA A 144 0.21 13.71 9.56
C ALA A 144 1.10 14.95 9.63
N LYS A 145 2.17 14.86 10.42
CA LYS A 145 3.16 15.92 10.60
C LYS A 145 4.56 15.37 10.47
N ASP A 146 5.44 16.15 9.89
CA ASP A 146 6.87 15.90 9.92
C ASP A 146 7.47 16.43 11.23
N LEU A 147 7.96 15.54 12.08
CA LEU A 147 8.60 15.89 13.35
C LEU A 147 10.09 16.27 13.18
N SER A 148 10.69 15.99 12.01
CA SER A 148 12.07 16.38 11.73
C SER A 148 12.28 17.89 11.77
N SER A 149 13.54 18.34 11.73
CA SER A 149 13.88 19.76 11.64
C SER A 149 13.45 20.41 10.32
N ASN A 150 13.20 19.63 9.27
CA ASN A 150 12.77 20.13 7.96
C ASN A 150 11.32 20.59 7.93
N LYS A 151 10.46 20.07 8.83
CA LYS A 151 9.03 20.42 8.92
C LYS A 151 8.32 20.42 7.57
N MET A 152 8.56 19.38 6.77
CA MET A 152 7.98 19.24 5.44
C MET A 152 6.46 19.19 5.50
N PHE A 153 5.81 19.76 4.51
CA PHE A 153 4.36 19.71 4.40
C PHE A 153 3.91 18.30 4.00
N ILE A 154 3.00 17.73 4.76
CA ILE A 154 2.39 16.44 4.49
C ILE A 154 0.93 16.66 4.12
N LYS A 155 0.55 16.23 2.93
CA LYS A 155 -0.82 16.22 2.44
C LYS A 155 -1.35 14.80 2.50
N GLN A 156 -2.46 14.60 3.16
CA GLN A 156 -3.28 13.41 2.97
C GLN A 156 -4.14 13.65 1.73
N GLU A 157 -4.10 12.74 0.77
CA GLU A 157 -5.07 12.79 -0.32
C GLU A 157 -6.43 12.35 0.23
N GLU A 158 -7.43 13.21 0.00
CA GLU A 158 -8.78 13.03 0.56
C GLU A 158 -9.39 11.73 0.07
N GLY A 159 -9.98 10.98 0.99
CA GLY A 159 -10.66 9.73 0.70
C GLY A 159 -10.64 8.74 1.85
N SER A 160 -11.30 7.63 1.66
CA SER A 160 -11.54 6.63 2.70
C SER A 160 -10.47 5.52 2.80
N GLY A 161 -9.38 5.62 2.06
CA GLY A 161 -8.38 4.55 1.94
C GLY A 161 -7.37 4.44 3.08
N ALA A 162 -7.31 5.39 4.03
CA ALA A 162 -6.38 5.33 5.16
C ALA A 162 -7.01 5.82 6.46
N VAL A 163 -6.81 5.08 7.55
CA VAL A 163 -7.36 5.41 8.88
C VAL A 163 -6.29 5.31 9.94
N VAL A 164 -6.21 6.32 10.80
CA VAL A 164 -5.36 6.27 11.99
C VAL A 164 -6.13 5.64 13.14
N TYR A 165 -5.47 4.75 13.86
CA TYR A 165 -5.97 4.11 15.07
C TYR A 165 -4.85 3.92 16.10
N LYS A 166 -5.18 3.58 17.34
CA LYS A 166 -4.20 3.29 18.39
C LYS A 166 -3.86 1.82 18.41
N ALA A 167 -2.56 1.48 18.33
CA ALA A 167 -2.04 0.15 18.58
C ALA A 167 -0.75 0.26 19.41
N GLY A 168 -0.65 -0.51 20.49
CA GLY A 168 0.50 -0.47 21.40
C GLY A 168 0.84 0.93 21.93
N GLY A 169 -0.17 1.79 22.10
CA GLY A 169 -0.01 3.18 22.57
C GLY A 169 0.49 4.17 21.52
N LYS A 170 0.77 3.72 20.28
CA LYS A 170 1.16 4.56 19.14
C LYS A 170 0.00 4.78 18.19
N ASN A 171 0.03 5.89 17.44
CA ASN A 171 -0.83 6.07 16.28
C ASN A 171 -0.28 5.28 15.12
N VAL A 172 -1.13 4.47 14.52
CA VAL A 172 -0.83 3.61 13.38
C VAL A 172 -1.80 3.98 12.27
N VAL A 173 -1.31 4.16 11.06
CA VAL A 173 -2.19 4.30 9.90
C VAL A 173 -2.40 2.96 9.24
N LYS A 174 -3.66 2.58 9.06
CA LYS A 174 -4.07 1.41 8.29
C LYS A 174 -4.57 1.85 6.92
N PHE A 175 -3.98 1.27 5.89
CA PHE A 175 -4.37 1.46 4.50
C PHE A 175 -5.31 0.34 4.07
N TYR A 176 -6.41 0.71 3.43
CA TYR A 176 -7.45 -0.19 2.93
C TYR A 176 -7.51 -0.26 1.40
N SER A 177 -6.56 0.37 0.73
CA SER A 177 -6.46 0.33 -0.73
C SER A 177 -6.29 -1.10 -1.23
N GLU A 178 -6.67 -1.33 -2.48
CA GLU A 178 -6.32 -2.60 -3.13
C GLU A 178 -4.80 -2.75 -3.22
N LEU A 179 -4.30 -3.89 -2.76
CA LEU A 179 -2.87 -4.16 -2.74
C LEU A 179 -2.33 -4.23 -4.17
N GLY A 180 -1.38 -3.34 -4.51
CA GLY A 180 -0.80 -3.26 -5.85
C GLY A 180 -1.65 -2.55 -6.91
N GLY A 181 -2.88 -2.18 -6.59
CA GLY A 181 -3.78 -1.44 -7.46
C GLY A 181 -3.48 0.04 -7.56
N LYS A 182 -4.38 0.78 -8.21
CA LYS A 182 -4.40 2.24 -8.24
C LYS A 182 -5.34 2.74 -7.16
N SER A 183 -4.90 3.71 -6.37
CA SER A 183 -5.73 4.37 -5.37
C SER A 183 -5.73 5.87 -5.60
N THR A 184 -6.91 6.46 -5.69
CA THR A 184 -7.10 7.91 -5.66
C THR A 184 -7.21 8.44 -4.23
N GLU A 185 -7.31 7.54 -3.26
CA GLU A 185 -7.61 7.81 -1.87
C GLU A 185 -6.64 7.08 -0.94
N GLY A 186 -6.40 7.66 0.23
CA GLY A 186 -5.77 6.92 1.32
C GLY A 186 -4.27 6.73 1.18
N TYR A 187 -3.56 7.75 0.73
CA TYR A 187 -2.10 7.82 0.80
C TYR A 187 -1.66 9.21 1.23
N TYR A 188 -0.40 9.30 1.69
CA TYR A 188 0.17 10.57 2.13
C TYR A 188 1.26 11.01 1.16
N LYS A 189 1.24 12.30 0.78
CA LYS A 189 2.28 12.97 0.01
C LYS A 189 3.08 13.89 0.92
N VAL A 190 4.38 13.70 0.96
CA VAL A 190 5.32 14.58 1.66
C VAL A 190 6.06 15.43 0.63
N ASP A 191 5.81 16.74 0.63
CA ASP A 191 6.48 17.68 -0.28
C ASP A 191 7.90 17.98 0.20
N TYR A 192 8.91 17.38 -0.42
CA TYR A 192 10.31 17.65 -0.10
C TYR A 192 10.89 18.88 -0.81
N SER A 193 10.09 19.62 -1.58
CA SER A 193 10.53 20.85 -2.23
C SER A 193 10.83 21.97 -1.24
N SER A 194 10.14 21.98 -0.10
CA SER A 194 10.39 22.90 1.02
C SER A 194 11.65 22.53 1.81
N GLY A 195 12.14 21.30 1.68
CA GLY A 195 13.34 20.77 2.30
C GLY A 195 14.56 20.85 1.35
N ALA A 196 14.92 22.04 0.87
CA ALA A 196 16.07 22.21 -0.07
C ALA A 196 17.38 21.58 0.46
N THR A 197 17.54 21.52 1.75
CA THR A 197 18.66 20.86 2.44
C THR A 197 18.62 19.34 2.33
N LEU A 198 17.44 18.73 2.42
CA LEU A 198 17.30 17.27 2.37
C LEU A 198 17.73 16.70 1.01
N LYS A 199 17.33 17.34 -0.09
CA LYS A 199 17.67 16.88 -1.44
C LYS A 199 19.17 16.77 -1.68
N ASN A 200 19.95 17.73 -1.14
CA ASN A 200 21.40 17.73 -1.28
C ASN A 200 22.06 16.75 -0.29
N ALA A 201 21.51 16.63 0.91
CA ALA A 201 22.01 15.71 1.94
C ALA A 201 21.95 14.25 1.49
N LEU A 202 20.83 13.83 0.88
CA LEU A 202 20.65 12.45 0.40
C LEU A 202 21.63 12.08 -0.74
N ALA A 203 22.31 13.04 -1.36
CA ALA A 203 23.26 12.78 -2.46
C ALA A 203 24.54 12.04 -2.02
N ASP A 204 24.88 12.07 -0.74
CA ASP A 204 26.11 11.44 -0.19
C ASP A 204 25.84 10.13 0.56
N GLY A 205 24.58 9.77 0.73
CA GLY A 205 24.11 8.56 1.38
C GLY A 205 22.91 8.83 2.26
N TYR A 206 22.01 7.85 2.38
CA TYR A 206 20.78 8.00 3.15
C TYR A 206 20.24 6.65 3.62
N SER A 207 19.28 6.72 4.53
CA SER A 207 18.56 5.55 4.98
C SER A 207 17.05 5.82 5.05
N VAL A 208 16.24 4.80 4.78
CA VAL A 208 14.77 4.82 4.89
C VAL A 208 14.35 3.75 5.87
N GLU A 209 13.56 4.13 6.86
CA GLU A 209 13.02 3.25 7.90
C GLU A 209 11.51 3.22 7.83
N VAL A 210 10.93 2.03 7.78
CA VAL A 210 9.48 1.82 7.84
C VAL A 210 9.17 0.65 8.76
N GLN A 211 8.24 0.85 9.69
CA GLN A 211 7.62 -0.23 10.43
C GLN A 211 6.20 -0.45 9.91
N PHE A 212 5.89 -1.66 9.52
CA PHE A 212 4.67 -1.99 8.79
C PHE A 212 4.15 -3.38 9.11
N MET A 213 2.89 -3.62 8.75
CA MET A 213 2.24 -4.93 8.75
C MET A 213 1.44 -5.10 7.47
N LEU A 214 1.55 -6.25 6.83
CA LEU A 214 0.75 -6.60 5.65
C LEU A 214 -0.67 -6.96 6.08
N GLY A 215 -1.67 -6.30 5.50
CA GLY A 215 -3.09 -6.46 5.87
C GLY A 215 -3.81 -7.58 5.10
N GLN A 216 -3.32 -7.93 3.92
CA GLN A 216 -3.85 -9.03 3.11
C GLN A 216 -2.73 -9.74 2.36
N LYS A 217 -2.95 -10.99 1.95
CA LYS A 217 -1.96 -11.76 1.21
C LYS A 217 -1.59 -11.06 -0.10
N ASN A 218 -0.30 -10.90 -0.34
CA ASN A 218 0.18 -10.31 -1.57
C ASN A 218 0.18 -11.35 -2.70
N GLU A 219 -0.81 -11.31 -3.56
CA GLU A 219 -0.93 -12.15 -4.77
C GLU A 219 -0.54 -11.38 -6.05
N CYS A 220 -0.16 -10.09 -5.90
CA CYS A 220 0.26 -9.26 -7.02
C CYS A 220 1.58 -9.74 -7.61
N SER A 221 1.70 -9.68 -8.94
CA SER A 221 2.93 -10.03 -9.65
C SER A 221 4.04 -8.97 -9.49
N GLY A 222 3.73 -7.80 -8.99
CA GLY A 222 4.62 -6.64 -8.82
C GLY A 222 4.92 -6.29 -7.37
N ASP A 223 5.77 -5.28 -7.20
CA ASP A 223 6.05 -4.71 -5.90
C ASP A 223 4.90 -3.80 -5.43
N VAL A 224 4.54 -3.88 -4.15
CA VAL A 224 3.64 -2.96 -3.48
C VAL A 224 4.46 -2.08 -2.54
N MET A 225 4.21 -0.76 -2.58
CA MET A 225 5.10 0.22 -1.97
C MET A 225 4.53 0.78 -0.68
N MET A 226 5.27 0.59 0.41
CA MET A 226 4.96 1.23 1.70
C MET A 226 5.48 2.66 1.73
N PHE A 227 6.63 2.90 1.10
CA PHE A 227 7.28 4.19 0.96
C PHE A 227 7.93 4.30 -0.41
N SER A 228 7.75 5.40 -1.09
CA SER A 228 8.36 5.63 -2.40
C SER A 228 8.67 7.10 -2.68
N SER A 229 9.58 7.32 -3.60
CA SER A 229 9.78 8.57 -4.33
C SER A 229 10.34 8.19 -5.69
N ILE A 230 9.49 8.05 -6.69
CA ILE A 230 9.86 7.66 -8.05
C ILE A 230 9.53 8.80 -9.00
N GLY A 231 10.53 9.28 -9.72
CA GLY A 231 10.38 10.31 -10.73
C GLY A 231 10.64 9.79 -12.15
N ASP A 232 10.20 10.57 -13.14
CA ASP A 232 10.49 10.30 -14.55
C ASP A 232 12.00 10.26 -14.79
N GLY A 233 12.43 9.45 -15.75
CA GLY A 233 13.83 9.27 -16.07
C GLY A 233 14.57 8.35 -15.11
N GLY A 234 13.86 7.63 -14.22
CA GLY A 234 14.44 6.63 -13.35
C GLY A 234 15.23 7.25 -12.18
N THR A 235 14.68 8.26 -11.54
CA THR A 235 15.21 8.81 -10.28
C THR A 235 14.42 8.27 -9.09
N GLY A 236 15.04 8.22 -7.91
CA GLY A 236 14.33 8.01 -6.67
C GLY A 236 14.65 6.74 -5.90
N VAL A 237 13.75 6.40 -4.99
CA VAL A 237 13.89 5.34 -3.99
C VAL A 237 12.53 4.72 -3.68
N PHE A 238 12.51 3.45 -3.33
CA PHE A 238 11.33 2.85 -2.71
C PHE A 238 11.68 1.70 -1.76
N LEU A 239 10.81 1.51 -0.77
CA LEU A 239 10.77 0.34 0.10
C LEU A 239 9.43 -0.36 -0.14
N ALA A 240 9.50 -1.61 -0.54
CA ALA A 240 8.36 -2.38 -1.01
C ALA A 240 8.32 -3.78 -0.41
N ALA A 241 7.14 -4.37 -0.42
CA ALA A 241 6.94 -5.78 -0.13
C ALA A 241 6.32 -6.44 -1.36
N GLY A 242 7.09 -7.26 -2.06
CA GLY A 242 6.59 -8.08 -3.17
C GLY A 242 6.01 -9.41 -2.68
N SER A 243 5.42 -10.18 -3.60
CA SER A 243 4.93 -11.54 -3.30
C SER A 243 6.06 -12.51 -2.87
N LYS A 244 7.31 -12.13 -3.07
CA LYS A 244 8.49 -12.96 -2.80
C LYS A 244 9.40 -12.43 -1.71
N ASP A 245 9.44 -11.12 -1.46
CA ASP A 245 10.28 -10.58 -0.39
C ASP A 245 10.01 -9.08 -0.09
N ILE A 246 10.60 -8.62 1.03
CA ILE A 246 10.74 -7.20 1.36
C ILE A 246 12.00 -6.70 0.66
N ALA A 247 11.92 -5.61 -0.10
CA ALA A 247 13.01 -5.10 -0.89
C ALA A 247 13.20 -3.58 -0.74
N PHE A 248 14.45 -3.15 -0.80
CA PHE A 248 14.80 -1.74 -0.89
C PHE A 248 15.48 -1.45 -2.22
N SER A 249 15.04 -0.40 -2.88
CA SER A 249 15.53 -0.03 -4.20
C SER A 249 15.93 1.44 -4.23
N ALA A 250 17.08 1.72 -4.80
CA ALA A 250 17.57 3.06 -5.09
C ALA A 250 18.01 3.16 -6.55
N ASN A 251 17.67 4.24 -7.23
CA ASN A 251 18.20 4.50 -8.55
C ASN A 251 19.55 5.20 -8.41
N VAL A 252 20.62 4.50 -8.75
CA VAL A 252 21.99 4.97 -8.63
C VAL A 252 22.67 4.88 -9.99
N GLY A 253 23.21 6.00 -10.47
CA GLY A 253 23.83 6.06 -11.79
C GLY A 253 22.84 5.83 -12.96
N GLY A 254 21.55 6.08 -12.77
CA GLY A 254 20.51 5.85 -13.77
C GLY A 254 19.97 4.40 -13.80
N GLU A 255 20.41 3.54 -12.89
CA GLU A 255 19.96 2.15 -12.81
C GLU A 255 19.34 1.82 -11.44
N TRP A 256 18.26 1.03 -11.43
CA TRP A 256 17.67 0.53 -10.20
C TRP A 256 18.53 -0.56 -9.58
N LYS A 257 19.06 -0.28 -8.39
CA LYS A 257 19.81 -1.22 -7.55
C LYS A 257 18.86 -1.74 -6.48
N VAL A 258 18.59 -3.05 -6.50
CA VAL A 258 17.55 -3.68 -5.67
C VAL A 258 18.17 -4.65 -4.71
N ALA A 259 18.16 -4.33 -3.42
CA ALA A 259 18.52 -5.25 -2.35
C ALA A 259 17.28 -6.01 -1.89
N LYS A 260 17.25 -7.33 -2.13
CA LYS A 260 16.15 -8.24 -1.82
C LYS A 260 16.44 -8.99 -0.54
N SER A 261 15.55 -8.92 0.45
CA SER A 261 15.78 -9.52 1.77
C SER A 261 15.64 -11.04 1.80
N GLY A 262 14.89 -11.63 0.87
CA GLY A 262 14.47 -13.04 0.94
C GLY A 262 13.41 -13.32 2.03
N VAL A 263 12.91 -12.29 2.71
CA VAL A 263 11.87 -12.40 3.74
C VAL A 263 10.52 -12.11 3.10
N VAL A 264 9.66 -13.13 3.00
CA VAL A 264 8.27 -12.98 2.55
C VAL A 264 7.44 -12.49 3.74
N PRO A 265 6.79 -11.30 3.65
CA PRO A 265 6.00 -10.82 4.76
C PRO A 265 4.74 -11.67 4.98
N GLU A 266 4.50 -12.03 6.23
CA GLU A 266 3.29 -12.71 6.69
C GLU A 266 2.20 -11.70 7.01
N VAL A 267 0.96 -12.02 6.66
CA VAL A 267 -0.20 -11.18 7.00
C VAL A 267 -0.37 -11.09 8.51
N GLY A 268 -0.60 -9.88 9.02
CA GLY A 268 -0.82 -9.64 10.44
C GLY A 268 0.44 -9.64 11.32
N ARG A 269 1.64 -9.79 10.72
CA ARG A 269 2.91 -9.66 11.43
C ARG A 269 3.53 -8.30 11.16
N TYR A 270 4.00 -7.63 12.22
CA TYR A 270 4.76 -6.40 12.10
C TYR A 270 6.23 -6.68 11.77
N TYR A 271 6.75 -5.92 10.82
CA TYR A 271 8.14 -5.93 10.37
C TYR A 271 8.74 -4.55 10.53
N HIS A 272 10.01 -4.49 10.85
CA HIS A 272 10.82 -3.29 10.82
C HIS A 272 11.82 -3.41 9.69
N ALA A 273 11.70 -2.57 8.66
CA ALA A 273 12.58 -2.59 7.51
C ALA A 273 13.38 -1.29 7.42
N THR A 274 14.68 -1.41 7.14
CA THR A 274 15.57 -0.27 6.91
C THR A 274 16.35 -0.48 5.63
N GLY A 275 16.14 0.39 4.65
CA GLY A 275 16.94 0.46 3.43
C GLY A 275 18.05 1.49 3.58
N VAL A 276 19.25 1.18 3.12
CA VAL A 276 20.42 2.07 3.20
C VAL A 276 21.10 2.15 1.84
N TRP A 277 21.32 3.36 1.36
CA TRP A 277 22.28 3.60 0.29
C TRP A 277 23.52 4.28 0.85
N ASP A 278 24.67 3.66 0.64
CA ASP A 278 25.99 4.09 1.12
C ASP A 278 26.87 4.41 -0.09
N LYS A 279 26.97 5.70 -0.43
CA LYS A 279 27.78 6.17 -1.56
C LYS A 279 29.25 5.85 -1.35
N SER A 280 29.76 5.99 -0.12
CA SER A 280 31.17 5.80 0.19
C SER A 280 31.61 4.36 0.03
N ALA A 281 30.74 3.41 0.39
CA ALA A 281 30.97 1.98 0.18
C ALA A 281 30.50 1.50 -1.20
N GLY A 282 29.73 2.32 -1.95
CA GLY A 282 29.12 1.93 -3.21
C GLY A 282 28.11 0.79 -3.05
N LYS A 283 27.25 0.85 -2.04
CA LYS A 283 26.35 -0.25 -1.65
C LYS A 283 24.92 0.21 -1.40
N VAL A 284 23.96 -0.64 -1.79
CA VAL A 284 22.57 -0.59 -1.33
C VAL A 284 22.31 -1.80 -0.45
N ARG A 285 21.72 -1.58 0.75
CA ARG A 285 21.48 -2.62 1.76
C ARG A 285 20.03 -2.63 2.18
N ILE A 286 19.52 -3.80 2.55
CA ILE A 286 18.24 -3.99 3.23
C ILE A 286 18.44 -4.74 4.55
N TYR A 287 17.89 -4.15 5.60
CA TYR A 287 17.76 -4.76 6.92
C TYR A 287 16.30 -5.06 7.20
N VAL A 288 16.02 -6.22 7.76
CA VAL A 288 14.68 -6.58 8.25
C VAL A 288 14.81 -7.06 9.69
N ASP A 289 13.99 -6.51 10.55
CA ASP A 289 13.99 -6.77 12.00
C ASP A 289 15.38 -6.57 12.66
N GLY A 290 16.10 -5.54 12.20
CA GLY A 290 17.42 -5.15 12.73
C GLY A 290 18.60 -5.90 12.12
N GLU A 291 18.39 -6.91 11.29
CA GLU A 291 19.42 -7.76 10.69
C GLU A 291 19.65 -7.43 9.21
N LEU A 292 20.92 -7.34 8.80
CA LEU A 292 21.28 -7.22 7.38
C LEU A 292 20.87 -8.50 6.64
N LYS A 293 19.98 -8.35 5.65
CA LYS A 293 19.49 -9.47 4.84
C LYS A 293 20.16 -9.54 3.46
N SER A 294 20.47 -8.38 2.86
CA SER A 294 21.09 -8.34 1.53
C SER A 294 21.85 -7.03 1.32
N GLU A 295 22.89 -7.11 0.49
CA GLU A 295 23.68 -5.99 0.00
C GLU A 295 23.97 -6.18 -1.48
N VAL A 296 23.88 -5.10 -2.27
CA VAL A 296 24.22 -5.09 -3.70
C VAL A 296 25.13 -3.92 -4.04
N ASP A 297 25.97 -4.09 -5.08
CA ASP A 297 26.85 -3.05 -5.58
C ASP A 297 26.04 -1.92 -6.24
N ALA A 298 26.37 -0.68 -5.86
CA ALA A 298 25.62 0.53 -6.23
C ALA A 298 26.53 1.75 -6.31
N ALA A 299 27.59 1.67 -7.09
CA ALA A 299 28.46 2.82 -7.36
C ALA A 299 27.77 3.80 -8.31
N GLY A 300 27.83 5.10 -8.02
CA GLY A 300 27.25 6.16 -8.85
C GLY A 300 26.62 7.27 -8.04
N GLU A 301 25.91 8.15 -8.74
CA GLU A 301 25.20 9.28 -8.13
C GLU A 301 23.72 8.95 -7.94
N PHE A 302 23.15 9.41 -6.83
CA PHE A 302 21.71 9.34 -6.55
C PHE A 302 21.10 10.73 -6.71
N ALA A 303 19.87 10.78 -7.19
CA ALA A 303 19.10 12.02 -7.23
C ALA A 303 17.60 11.76 -7.03
N LEU A 304 16.96 12.63 -6.26
CA LEU A 304 15.52 12.78 -6.24
C LEU A 304 15.04 13.61 -7.44
N SER A 305 13.82 13.37 -7.89
CA SER A 305 13.23 14.16 -8.97
C SER A 305 13.19 15.64 -8.64
N SER A 306 13.51 16.46 -9.64
CA SER A 306 13.36 17.94 -9.58
C SER A 306 12.03 18.41 -10.17
N SER A 307 11.26 17.52 -10.79
CA SER A 307 9.96 17.84 -11.38
C SER A 307 8.95 18.22 -10.31
N VAL A 308 8.19 19.30 -10.53
CA VAL A 308 7.13 19.75 -9.60
C VAL A 308 6.07 18.69 -9.40
N ALA A 309 5.79 17.90 -10.43
CA ALA A 309 4.78 16.83 -10.38
C ALA A 309 5.25 15.57 -9.62
N GLN A 310 6.55 15.42 -9.36
CA GLN A 310 7.15 14.17 -8.89
C GLN A 310 8.06 14.32 -7.67
N ARG A 311 8.06 15.50 -7.03
CA ARG A 311 8.90 15.83 -5.86
C ARG A 311 8.25 15.43 -4.54
N TRP A 312 7.74 14.21 -4.45
CA TRP A 312 7.02 13.73 -3.29
C TRP A 312 7.64 12.45 -2.75
N PHE A 313 7.72 12.34 -1.43
CA PHE A 313 7.67 11.02 -0.82
C PHE A 313 6.21 10.62 -0.68
N CYS A 314 5.92 9.36 -1.01
CA CYS A 314 4.60 8.76 -0.88
C CYS A 314 4.63 7.69 0.19
N ILE A 315 3.63 7.69 1.06
CA ILE A 315 3.42 6.63 2.06
C ILE A 315 2.10 5.95 1.73
N GLY A 316 2.14 4.63 1.57
CA GLY A 316 0.97 3.84 1.18
C GLY A 316 0.81 3.59 -0.32
N GLY A 317 1.84 3.89 -1.13
CA GLY A 317 1.83 3.66 -2.56
C GLY A 317 2.97 4.38 -3.31
N ASN A 318 2.77 4.60 -4.61
CA ASN A 318 3.65 5.40 -5.45
C ASN A 318 2.87 6.53 -6.11
N CYS A 319 3.23 7.78 -5.83
CA CYS A 319 2.53 8.98 -6.31
C CYS A 319 3.24 9.70 -7.46
N SER A 320 3.97 8.98 -8.31
CA SER A 320 4.74 9.57 -9.43
C SER A 320 3.89 10.16 -10.57
N SER A 321 2.64 9.77 -10.71
CA SER A 321 1.84 10.02 -11.93
C SER A 321 0.56 10.84 -11.72
N GLY A 322 0.55 11.81 -10.81
CA GLY A 322 -0.58 12.76 -10.74
C GLY A 322 -1.49 12.60 -9.51
N ASN A 323 -2.80 12.47 -9.72
CA ASN A 323 -3.81 12.51 -8.64
C ASN A 323 -4.16 11.14 -8.05
N TYR A 324 -3.34 10.12 -8.25
CA TYR A 324 -3.50 8.80 -7.66
C TYR A 324 -2.15 8.19 -7.29
N ALA A 325 -2.15 7.25 -6.33
CA ALA A 325 -1.04 6.35 -6.09
C ALA A 325 -1.27 5.05 -6.83
N ASP A 326 -0.26 4.53 -7.50
CA ASP A 326 -0.22 3.16 -7.99
C ASP A 326 0.59 2.27 -7.03
N LYS A 327 0.58 0.97 -7.25
CA LYS A 327 1.26 -0.01 -6.37
C LYS A 327 0.90 0.18 -4.89
N SER A 328 -0.38 0.43 -4.66
CA SER A 328 -0.94 0.81 -3.35
C SER A 328 -0.68 -0.25 -2.28
N TRP A 329 -0.47 0.22 -1.06
CA TRP A 329 -0.31 -0.60 0.13
C TRP A 329 -1.67 -0.95 0.75
N ASN A 330 -1.77 -2.17 1.27
CA ASN A 330 -2.85 -2.59 2.16
C ASN A 330 -2.23 -3.15 3.45
N GLY A 331 -2.57 -2.56 4.58
CA GLY A 331 -2.00 -2.91 5.88
C GLY A 331 -1.60 -1.69 6.69
N ASP A 332 -0.85 -1.91 7.74
CA ASP A 332 -0.46 -0.86 8.67
C ASP A 332 0.89 -0.24 8.32
N VAL A 333 1.04 1.05 8.60
CA VAL A 333 2.32 1.75 8.72
C VAL A 333 2.37 2.44 10.08
N VAL A 334 3.36 2.08 10.90
CA VAL A 334 3.53 2.59 12.27
C VAL A 334 4.43 3.81 12.28
N LEU A 335 5.52 3.74 11.52
CA LEU A 335 6.47 4.85 11.32
C LEU A 335 7.00 4.84 9.89
N SER A 336 7.39 6.03 9.44
CA SER A 336 8.05 6.21 8.15
C SER A 336 9.06 7.35 8.31
N ARG A 337 10.35 7.04 8.13
CA ARG A 337 11.45 7.96 8.35
C ARG A 337 12.46 7.94 7.23
N VAL A 338 13.06 9.10 6.98
CA VAL A 338 14.23 9.25 6.10
C VAL A 338 15.34 9.89 6.90
N TYR A 339 16.50 9.28 6.85
CA TYR A 339 17.74 9.82 7.46
C TYR A 339 18.64 10.37 6.37
N ASP A 340 19.14 11.56 6.57
CA ASP A 340 20.23 12.15 5.75
C ASP A 340 21.61 11.62 6.19
N ALA A 341 21.65 10.35 6.49
CA ALA A 341 22.82 9.64 6.99
C ALA A 341 22.79 8.16 6.57
N VAL A 342 23.97 7.59 6.42
CA VAL A 342 24.19 6.15 6.25
C VAL A 342 24.13 5.48 7.61
N LEU A 343 23.02 4.81 7.93
CA LEU A 343 22.89 4.07 9.18
C LEU A 343 23.80 2.83 9.17
N ARG A 344 24.53 2.62 10.25
CA ARG A 344 25.34 1.43 10.49
C ARG A 344 24.45 0.28 10.98
N ALA A 345 24.92 -0.93 10.90
CA ALA A 345 24.20 -2.11 11.41
C ALA A 345 23.83 -1.97 12.91
N SER A 346 24.72 -1.37 13.72
CA SER A 346 24.44 -1.07 15.13
C SER A 346 23.30 -0.07 15.33
N ASP A 347 23.23 0.96 14.48
CA ASP A 347 22.18 1.98 14.53
C ASP A 347 20.83 1.36 14.19
N VAL A 348 20.78 0.53 13.12
CA VAL A 348 19.57 -0.19 12.70
C VAL A 348 19.10 -1.17 13.78
N ALA A 349 20.02 -1.88 14.43
CA ALA A 349 19.67 -2.80 15.52
C ALA A 349 19.11 -2.05 16.75
N GLU A 350 19.62 -0.85 17.05
CA GLU A 350 19.10 -0.01 18.14
C GLU A 350 17.72 0.58 17.78
N LEU A 351 17.54 1.07 16.54
CA LEU A 351 16.24 1.54 16.05
C LEU A 351 15.20 0.43 16.12
N ARG A 352 15.57 -0.80 15.77
CA ARG A 352 14.67 -1.96 15.88
C ARG A 352 14.19 -2.16 17.33
N LYS A 353 15.08 -2.07 18.32
CA LYS A 353 14.69 -2.18 19.74
C LYS A 353 13.76 -1.07 20.19
N SER A 354 14.01 0.16 19.73
CA SER A 354 13.13 1.30 20.04
C SER A 354 11.79 1.27 19.31
N ALA A 355 11.72 0.53 18.19
CA ALA A 355 10.51 0.31 17.43
C ALA A 355 9.62 -0.81 17.99
N ASP A 356 10.11 -1.57 18.98
CA ASP A 356 9.29 -2.57 19.65
C ASP A 356 8.09 -1.89 20.31
N VAL A 357 6.93 -2.15 19.71
CA VAL A 357 5.64 -1.77 20.24
C VAL A 357 5.04 -3.05 20.78
N ASP A 358 4.72 -3.05 22.06
CA ASP A 358 3.87 -4.10 22.61
C ASP A 358 2.45 -3.86 22.06
N PHE A 359 2.15 -4.52 20.93
CA PHE A 359 0.80 -4.51 20.37
C PHE A 359 -0.18 -5.31 21.23
N GLY A 360 0.28 -5.85 22.37
CA GLY A 360 -0.50 -6.51 23.42
C GLY A 360 -1.12 -7.83 22.98
N THR A 361 -1.16 -8.80 23.90
CA THR A 361 -1.93 -10.04 23.72
C THR A 361 -3.44 -9.82 23.87
N SER A 362 -3.88 -8.60 24.16
CA SER A 362 -5.29 -8.21 24.30
C SER A 362 -5.95 -7.80 22.99
N GLU A 363 -5.22 -7.76 21.87
CA GLU A 363 -5.81 -7.46 20.58
C GLU A 363 -6.77 -8.55 20.12
N VAL A 364 -7.94 -8.11 19.76
CA VAL A 364 -8.92 -8.97 19.09
C VAL A 364 -8.39 -9.22 17.68
N LYS A 365 -7.94 -10.44 17.40
CA LYS A 365 -7.52 -10.83 16.05
C LYS A 365 -8.73 -11.22 15.23
N LEU A 366 -8.89 -10.58 14.09
CA LEU A 366 -9.78 -10.96 13.01
C LEU A 366 -8.94 -11.29 11.78
N GLU A 367 -9.27 -12.39 11.13
CA GLU A 367 -8.61 -12.82 9.89
C GLU A 367 -9.62 -12.80 8.74
N ASP A 368 -9.13 -12.59 7.52
CA ASP A 368 -9.95 -12.61 6.29
C ASP A 368 -11.18 -11.68 6.36
N ILE A 369 -10.95 -10.43 6.78
CA ILE A 369 -12.05 -9.47 6.93
C ILE A 369 -12.61 -9.10 5.55
N LEU A 370 -13.93 -9.34 5.38
CA LEU A 370 -14.70 -8.92 4.22
C LEU A 370 -15.87 -8.05 4.68
N TYR A 371 -15.99 -6.85 4.11
CA TYR A 371 -17.09 -5.92 4.37
C TYR A 371 -17.39 -5.10 3.12
N LEU A 372 -18.52 -4.39 3.09
CA LEU A 372 -18.91 -3.54 1.98
C LEU A 372 -18.47 -2.09 2.25
N PRO A 373 -17.51 -1.52 1.48
CA PRO A 373 -16.99 -0.17 1.73
C PRO A 373 -17.97 0.95 1.32
N LEU A 374 -18.96 0.64 0.52
CA LEU A 374 -20.09 1.51 0.16
C LEU A 374 -21.35 0.69 0.24
N CYS A 375 -22.40 1.19 0.89
CA CYS A 375 -23.64 0.45 1.03
C CYS A 375 -24.85 1.36 1.10
N VAL A 376 -25.87 1.05 0.31
CA VAL A 376 -27.19 1.72 0.36
C VAL A 376 -28.17 0.78 1.02
N LEU A 377 -28.68 1.15 2.18
CA LEU A 377 -29.53 0.32 3.02
C LEU A 377 -30.94 0.90 3.18
N PRO A 378 -31.97 0.07 3.43
CA PRO A 378 -33.24 0.58 3.93
C PRO A 378 -33.06 1.17 5.33
N TYR A 379 -33.91 2.11 5.73
CA TYR A 379 -33.95 2.61 7.11
C TYR A 379 -34.20 1.45 8.09
N GLY A 380 -33.34 1.34 9.10
CA GLY A 380 -33.37 0.18 10.00
C GLY A 380 -32.81 -1.11 9.37
N GLY A 381 -32.07 -0.97 8.29
CA GLY A 381 -31.43 -2.10 7.58
C GLY A 381 -30.33 -2.77 8.37
N GLU A 382 -29.85 -3.88 7.84
CA GLU A 382 -28.81 -4.72 8.42
C GLU A 382 -27.51 -4.59 7.62
N TYR A 383 -26.38 -4.54 8.31
CA TYR A 383 -25.05 -4.52 7.73
C TYR A 383 -24.24 -5.71 8.26
N THR A 384 -23.56 -6.41 7.39
CA THR A 384 -22.83 -7.63 7.73
C THR A 384 -21.34 -7.49 7.43
N VAL A 385 -20.52 -7.89 8.40
CA VAL A 385 -19.07 -8.08 8.25
C VAL A 385 -18.79 -9.58 8.32
N TYR A 386 -17.84 -10.03 7.50
CA TYR A 386 -17.38 -11.42 7.47
C TYR A 386 -15.93 -11.46 7.91
N ALA A 387 -15.59 -12.33 8.85
CA ALA A 387 -14.21 -12.58 9.28
C ALA A 387 -14.10 -13.85 10.10
N ASN A 388 -12.93 -14.46 10.11
CA ASN A 388 -12.63 -15.50 11.09
C ASN A 388 -12.35 -14.86 12.46
N GLY A 389 -12.81 -15.51 13.53
CA GLY A 389 -12.51 -15.11 14.89
C GLY A 389 -13.61 -14.34 15.63
N PHE A 390 -14.79 -14.15 15.09
CA PHE A 390 -15.93 -13.54 15.82
C PHE A 390 -16.37 -14.34 17.04
N LYS A 391 -16.88 -13.63 18.06
CA LYS A 391 -17.48 -14.18 19.29
C LYS A 391 -18.87 -13.59 19.51
N GLN A 392 -19.74 -14.31 20.24
CA GLN A 392 -21.15 -13.94 20.42
C GLN A 392 -21.40 -12.58 21.09
N ALA A 393 -20.45 -12.06 21.85
CA ALA A 393 -20.57 -10.75 22.51
C ALA A 393 -19.93 -9.60 21.71
N ASP A 394 -19.47 -9.86 20.49
CA ASP A 394 -18.86 -8.84 19.66
C ASP A 394 -19.86 -7.77 19.25
N LYS A 395 -19.40 -6.53 19.23
CA LYS A 395 -20.17 -5.35 18.81
C LYS A 395 -19.40 -4.62 17.70
N LEU A 396 -20.09 -3.90 16.85
CA LEU A 396 -19.49 -2.96 15.91
C LEU A 396 -19.74 -1.53 16.36
N ARG A 397 -18.66 -0.75 16.47
CA ARG A 397 -18.70 0.67 16.65
C ARG A 397 -18.48 1.36 15.31
N PHE A 398 -19.35 2.32 15.01
CA PHE A 398 -19.30 3.21 13.86
C PHE A 398 -18.97 4.61 14.37
N GLU A 399 -17.90 5.22 13.91
CA GLU A 399 -17.49 6.58 14.23
C GLU A 399 -17.39 7.36 12.92
N SER A 400 -18.18 8.44 12.76
CA SER A 400 -18.11 9.26 11.56
C SER A 400 -16.75 9.95 11.44
N LEU A 401 -16.28 10.12 10.19
CA LEU A 401 -14.95 10.70 9.96
C LEU A 401 -14.85 12.16 10.40
N ASP A 402 -15.96 12.88 10.47
CA ASP A 402 -16.04 14.24 11.02
C ASP A 402 -16.11 14.28 12.55
N GLY A 403 -16.17 13.10 13.21
CA GLY A 403 -16.29 12.97 14.67
C GLY A 403 -17.64 13.38 15.27
N MET A 404 -18.62 13.73 14.44
CA MET A 404 -19.92 14.26 14.91
C MET A 404 -20.88 13.16 15.36
N HIS A 405 -20.72 11.93 14.85
CA HIS A 405 -21.62 10.82 15.11
C HIS A 405 -20.84 9.57 15.53
N SER A 406 -21.33 8.89 16.55
CA SER A 406 -20.80 7.61 16.99
C SER A 406 -21.92 6.71 17.48
N ALA A 407 -21.89 5.44 17.10
CA ALA A 407 -22.82 4.43 17.59
C ALA A 407 -22.11 3.08 17.77
N THR A 408 -22.47 2.38 18.86
CA THR A 408 -22.04 1.00 19.09
C THR A 408 -23.26 0.09 18.99
N LEU A 409 -23.23 -0.85 18.07
CA LEU A 409 -24.34 -1.75 17.76
C LEU A 409 -24.01 -3.17 18.21
N ASP A 410 -24.97 -3.84 18.81
CA ASP A 410 -24.84 -5.25 19.19
C ASP A 410 -24.81 -6.13 17.95
N GLY A 411 -23.83 -7.02 17.89
CA GLY A 411 -23.64 -7.94 16.77
C GLY A 411 -24.37 -9.25 16.98
N VAL A 412 -24.96 -9.77 15.90
CA VAL A 412 -25.46 -11.15 15.84
C VAL A 412 -24.45 -11.99 15.08
N VAL A 413 -23.75 -12.89 15.77
CA VAL A 413 -22.69 -13.72 15.18
C VAL A 413 -23.25 -15.07 14.73
N LYS A 414 -23.01 -15.44 13.46
CA LYS A 414 -23.35 -16.76 12.88
C LYS A 414 -22.17 -17.23 12.03
N GLY A 415 -21.34 -18.12 12.59
CA GLY A 415 -20.14 -18.61 11.93
C GLY A 415 -19.11 -17.49 11.74
N ASP A 416 -18.74 -17.22 10.51
CA ASP A 416 -17.83 -16.15 10.08
C ASP A 416 -18.53 -14.81 9.81
N ARG A 417 -19.82 -14.67 10.18
CA ARG A 417 -20.65 -13.49 9.92
C ARG A 417 -20.98 -12.78 11.22
N LEU A 418 -20.84 -11.45 11.23
CA LEU A 418 -21.33 -10.56 12.28
C LEU A 418 -22.24 -9.53 11.64
N SER A 419 -23.53 -9.60 11.96
CA SER A 419 -24.55 -8.67 11.45
C SER A 419 -24.98 -7.70 12.54
N VAL A 420 -25.14 -6.43 12.18
CA VAL A 420 -25.69 -5.38 13.04
C VAL A 420 -26.89 -4.73 12.38
N LYS A 421 -27.89 -4.36 13.18
CA LYS A 421 -29.06 -3.65 12.70
C LYS A 421 -28.98 -2.18 13.07
N PHE A 422 -29.12 -1.31 12.07
CA PHE A 422 -29.10 0.14 12.31
C PHE A 422 -30.40 0.64 12.91
N PRO A 423 -30.39 1.67 13.79
CA PRO A 423 -31.56 2.48 14.12
C PRO A 423 -32.13 3.15 12.86
N THR A 424 -33.43 3.42 12.86
CA THR A 424 -34.12 4.06 11.71
C THR A 424 -33.72 5.53 11.51
N ASP A 425 -33.10 6.14 12.48
CA ASP A 425 -32.60 7.49 12.52
C ASP A 425 -31.07 7.56 12.39
N PHE A 426 -30.40 6.45 12.03
CA PHE A 426 -28.97 6.43 11.83
C PHE A 426 -28.59 7.38 10.69
N VAL A 427 -27.57 8.20 10.91
CA VAL A 427 -27.14 9.25 9.96
C VAL A 427 -26.33 8.64 8.83
N ALA A 428 -26.62 9.03 7.59
CA ALA A 428 -25.79 8.69 6.44
C ALA A 428 -24.43 9.37 6.52
N GLY A 429 -23.37 8.73 6.02
CA GLY A 429 -22.02 9.29 6.02
C GLY A 429 -20.92 8.26 5.92
N LYS A 430 -19.69 8.74 6.03
CA LYS A 430 -18.48 7.90 6.05
C LYS A 430 -18.11 7.56 7.47
N TYR A 431 -17.93 6.28 7.75
CA TYR A 431 -17.70 5.75 9.09
C TYR A 431 -16.47 4.87 9.15
N LYS A 432 -15.71 5.03 10.21
CA LYS A 432 -14.72 4.06 10.69
C LYS A 432 -15.44 2.99 11.48
N MET A 433 -15.23 1.73 11.13
CA MET A 433 -15.77 0.57 11.83
C MET A 433 -14.71 -0.07 12.72
N THR A 434 -15.06 -0.30 13.97
CA THR A 434 -14.23 -1.00 14.95
C THR A 434 -15.03 -2.11 15.61
N LEU A 435 -14.47 -3.31 15.61
CA LEU A 435 -15.00 -4.41 16.43
C LEU A 435 -14.63 -4.17 17.89
N LEU A 436 -15.57 -4.37 18.79
CA LEU A 436 -15.36 -4.31 20.23
C LEU A 436 -15.66 -5.67 20.87
N ARG A 437 -14.76 -6.14 21.75
CA ARG A 437 -14.87 -7.39 22.50
C ARG A 437 -14.36 -7.18 23.93
N GLY A 438 -15.27 -7.02 24.90
CA GLY A 438 -14.89 -6.62 26.26
C GLY A 438 -14.12 -5.29 26.24
N GLU A 439 -12.91 -5.30 26.79
CA GLU A 439 -11.98 -4.13 26.75
C GLU A 439 -11.13 -4.08 25.48
N GLY A 440 -11.14 -5.14 24.65
CA GLY A 440 -10.35 -5.25 23.42
C GLY A 440 -11.10 -4.70 22.21
N SER A 441 -10.35 -4.30 21.20
CA SER A 441 -10.89 -3.86 19.91
C SER A 441 -10.05 -4.32 18.73
N ALA A 442 -10.67 -4.37 17.54
CA ALA A 442 -9.98 -4.58 16.28
C ALA A 442 -10.53 -3.64 15.20
N PRO A 443 -9.69 -3.00 14.38
CA PRO A 443 -10.16 -2.24 13.24
C PRO A 443 -10.78 -3.18 12.21
N VAL A 444 -11.96 -2.83 11.68
CA VAL A 444 -12.64 -3.58 10.63
C VAL A 444 -12.41 -2.90 9.28
N GLY A 445 -12.72 -1.62 9.17
CA GLY A 445 -12.56 -0.89 7.93
C GLY A 445 -13.30 0.45 7.91
N LEU A 446 -13.33 1.03 6.71
CA LEU A 446 -14.11 2.22 6.42
C LEU A 446 -15.29 1.85 5.55
N CYS A 447 -16.44 2.41 5.87
CA CYS A 447 -17.61 2.28 5.01
C CYS A 447 -18.31 3.62 4.82
N GLU A 448 -18.91 3.79 3.66
CA GLU A 448 -19.86 4.86 3.37
C GLU A 448 -21.26 4.26 3.39
N LEU A 449 -22.13 4.82 4.22
CA LEU A 449 -23.49 4.34 4.42
C LEU A 449 -24.49 5.39 3.94
N SER A 450 -25.43 4.96 3.14
CA SER A 450 -26.61 5.75 2.74
C SER A 450 -27.87 4.98 3.10
N PHE A 451 -28.94 5.70 3.40
CA PHE A 451 -30.24 5.10 3.75
C PHE A 451 -31.35 5.65 2.85
N SER A 452 -32.14 4.73 2.30
CA SER A 452 -33.24 5.09 1.42
C SER A 452 -34.45 4.23 1.67
N LYS A 453 -35.65 4.81 1.46
CA LYS A 453 -36.93 4.04 1.51
C LYS A 453 -37.06 3.04 0.36
N ASN A 454 -36.35 3.29 -0.74
CA ASN A 454 -36.37 2.47 -1.94
C ASN A 454 -35.20 1.48 -2.00
N ALA A 455 -34.26 1.55 -1.04
CA ALA A 455 -33.15 0.62 -0.98
C ALA A 455 -33.66 -0.79 -0.77
N ARG A 456 -33.06 -1.74 -1.48
CA ARG A 456 -33.30 -3.17 -1.34
C ARG A 456 -32.23 -3.79 -0.43
N PRO A 457 -32.52 -4.90 0.21
CA PRO A 457 -31.46 -5.69 0.84
C PRO A 457 -30.39 -6.05 -0.20
N VAL A 458 -29.13 -6.03 0.21
CA VAL A 458 -28.02 -6.44 -0.65
C VAL A 458 -28.28 -7.85 -1.16
N SER A 459 -28.23 -8.04 -2.45
CA SER A 459 -28.48 -9.31 -3.14
C SER A 459 -27.28 -9.69 -4.01
N ARG A 460 -27.14 -10.97 -4.32
CA ARG A 460 -26.08 -11.45 -5.19
C ARG A 460 -26.26 -10.87 -6.60
N PRO A 461 -25.32 -10.08 -7.14
CA PRO A 461 -25.32 -9.70 -8.56
C PRO A 461 -24.95 -10.90 -9.45
N GLU A 462 -25.37 -10.86 -10.72
CA GLU A 462 -24.89 -11.78 -11.73
C GLU A 462 -23.46 -11.42 -12.14
N ILE A 463 -22.61 -12.43 -12.33
CA ILE A 463 -21.23 -12.29 -12.77
C ILE A 463 -21.22 -12.30 -14.30
N VAL A 464 -20.79 -11.19 -14.92
CA VAL A 464 -20.61 -11.09 -16.36
C VAL A 464 -19.11 -11.11 -16.67
N ALA A 465 -18.62 -12.19 -17.28
CA ALA A 465 -17.24 -12.31 -17.69
C ALA A 465 -17.01 -11.46 -18.96
N HIS A 466 -16.34 -10.32 -18.83
CA HIS A 466 -16.03 -9.38 -19.92
C HIS A 466 -15.15 -10.09 -20.96
N ARG A 467 -15.61 -10.16 -22.20
CA ARG A 467 -14.98 -10.87 -23.33
C ARG A 467 -14.65 -12.33 -23.05
N GLY A 468 -15.39 -12.98 -22.10
CA GLY A 468 -15.13 -14.32 -21.63
C GLY A 468 -14.13 -14.40 -20.46
N PHE A 469 -13.82 -15.62 -20.00
CA PHE A 469 -12.79 -15.81 -18.96
C PHE A 469 -11.43 -16.01 -19.63
N HIS A 470 -10.68 -14.93 -19.79
CA HIS A 470 -9.52 -14.85 -20.69
C HIS A 470 -8.16 -14.71 -19.96
N LYS A 471 -8.07 -15.04 -18.67
CA LYS A 471 -6.78 -14.99 -17.93
C LYS A 471 -5.65 -15.83 -18.56
N THR A 472 -5.97 -16.90 -19.27
CA THR A 472 -4.98 -17.83 -19.87
C THR A 472 -5.23 -18.12 -21.34
N VAL A 473 -6.27 -17.57 -21.92
CA VAL A 473 -6.66 -17.72 -23.33
C VAL A 473 -6.98 -16.35 -23.92
N MET A 474 -7.10 -16.27 -25.24
CA MET A 474 -7.42 -15.00 -25.91
C MET A 474 -8.86 -14.58 -25.58
N GLU A 475 -9.06 -13.28 -25.28
CA GLU A 475 -10.38 -12.68 -25.14
C GLU A 475 -11.23 -12.84 -26.41
N ASN A 476 -12.54 -12.69 -26.30
CA ASN A 476 -13.46 -12.81 -27.46
C ASN A 476 -13.25 -14.07 -28.30
N SER A 477 -12.97 -15.20 -27.62
CA SER A 477 -12.69 -16.48 -28.26
C SER A 477 -13.58 -17.60 -27.71
N ILE A 478 -13.77 -18.65 -28.51
CA ILE A 478 -14.52 -19.85 -28.06
C ILE A 478 -13.89 -20.47 -26.80
N PRO A 479 -12.53 -20.58 -26.68
CA PRO A 479 -11.92 -21.03 -25.42
C PRO A 479 -12.23 -20.16 -24.20
N ALA A 480 -12.34 -18.82 -24.35
CA ALA A 480 -12.67 -17.92 -23.24
C ALA A 480 -14.13 -18.08 -22.83
N LEU A 481 -15.04 -18.25 -23.77
CA LEU A 481 -16.43 -18.60 -23.50
C LEU A 481 -16.55 -19.96 -22.77
N GLU A 482 -15.89 -20.97 -23.26
CA GLU A 482 -15.91 -22.31 -22.66
C GLU A 482 -15.31 -22.29 -21.23
N ALA A 483 -14.23 -21.53 -21.00
CA ALA A 483 -13.63 -21.38 -19.69
C ALA A 483 -14.60 -20.72 -18.69
N ALA A 484 -15.29 -19.66 -19.09
CA ALA A 484 -16.31 -18.99 -18.27
C ALA A 484 -17.48 -19.93 -17.93
N GLN A 485 -17.94 -20.71 -18.90
CA GLN A 485 -19.01 -21.67 -18.74
C GLN A 485 -18.63 -22.80 -17.77
N LYS A 486 -17.40 -23.33 -17.88
CA LYS A 486 -16.88 -24.37 -16.96
C LYS A 486 -16.71 -23.84 -15.54
N ALA A 487 -16.36 -22.55 -15.38
CA ALA A 487 -16.28 -21.88 -14.09
C ALA A 487 -17.67 -21.59 -13.49
N GLY A 488 -18.73 -21.64 -14.30
CA GLY A 488 -20.12 -21.45 -13.85
C GLY A 488 -20.52 -19.99 -13.64
N PHE A 489 -19.89 -19.06 -14.38
CA PHE A 489 -20.31 -17.65 -14.34
C PHE A 489 -21.68 -17.46 -15.01
N ASP A 490 -22.41 -16.44 -14.58
CA ASP A 490 -23.82 -16.25 -14.96
C ASP A 490 -23.95 -15.81 -16.42
N ALA A 491 -23.00 -14.99 -16.92
CA ALA A 491 -23.01 -14.51 -18.30
C ALA A 491 -21.59 -14.29 -18.84
N VAL A 492 -21.48 -14.24 -20.16
CA VAL A 492 -20.27 -13.86 -20.89
C VAL A 492 -20.62 -12.74 -21.84
N GLU A 493 -19.89 -11.64 -21.72
CA GLU A 493 -19.97 -10.54 -22.66
C GLU A 493 -19.02 -10.81 -23.85
N LEU A 494 -19.44 -10.36 -25.05
CA LEU A 494 -18.70 -10.45 -26.30
C LEU A 494 -19.05 -9.32 -27.24
N ASP A 495 -18.08 -8.93 -28.10
CA ASP A 495 -18.17 -7.80 -29.03
C ASP A 495 -18.36 -8.28 -30.48
N ILE A 496 -19.34 -7.76 -31.20
CA ILE A 496 -19.58 -8.15 -32.59
C ILE A 496 -19.38 -7.02 -33.60
N TRP A 497 -18.84 -7.40 -34.75
CA TRP A 497 -18.69 -6.56 -35.94
C TRP A 497 -19.31 -7.21 -37.17
N LEU A 498 -19.84 -6.38 -38.09
CA LEU A 498 -20.34 -6.84 -39.39
C LEU A 498 -19.25 -6.68 -40.46
N THR A 499 -18.90 -7.75 -41.15
CA THR A 499 -17.98 -7.76 -42.33
C THR A 499 -18.65 -7.18 -43.56
N THR A 500 -17.87 -6.95 -44.65
CA THR A 500 -18.41 -6.44 -45.93
C THR A 500 -19.34 -7.41 -46.64
N ASP A 501 -19.18 -8.70 -46.40
CA ASP A 501 -19.97 -9.81 -46.97
C ASP A 501 -21.09 -10.28 -46.01
N GLY A 502 -21.38 -9.49 -44.95
CA GLY A 502 -22.55 -9.68 -44.09
C GLY A 502 -22.37 -10.76 -43.00
N ARG A 503 -21.16 -11.14 -42.61
CA ARG A 503 -20.92 -12.07 -41.48
C ARG A 503 -20.72 -11.29 -40.19
N LEU A 504 -21.31 -11.79 -39.11
CA LEU A 504 -21.01 -11.27 -37.77
C LEU A 504 -19.84 -12.01 -37.15
N VAL A 505 -18.80 -11.28 -36.86
CA VAL A 505 -17.56 -11.80 -36.24
C VAL A 505 -17.34 -11.22 -34.86
N VAL A 506 -16.65 -11.98 -34.00
CA VAL A 506 -16.46 -11.61 -32.59
C VAL A 506 -15.03 -11.13 -32.37
N ASN A 507 -14.90 -9.86 -31.99
CA ASN A 507 -13.64 -9.20 -31.66
C ASN A 507 -13.92 -7.84 -31.03
N HIS A 508 -13.14 -7.41 -30.04
CA HIS A 508 -13.30 -6.09 -29.45
C HIS A 508 -12.83 -4.98 -30.39
N ASP A 509 -11.63 -5.09 -30.89
CA ASP A 509 -11.04 -4.02 -31.68
C ASP A 509 -11.59 -4.01 -33.11
N GLY A 510 -11.70 -2.84 -33.71
CA GLY A 510 -12.08 -2.70 -35.13
C GLY A 510 -11.03 -3.28 -36.10
N LYS A 511 -9.99 -3.99 -35.60
CA LYS A 511 -8.92 -4.57 -36.41
C LYS A 511 -8.64 -6.02 -35.99
N TRP A 512 -8.42 -6.87 -37.00
CA TRP A 512 -7.96 -8.26 -36.83
C TRP A 512 -6.78 -8.53 -37.76
N ASN A 513 -5.66 -8.97 -37.20
CA ASN A 513 -4.41 -9.23 -37.97
C ASN A 513 -4.01 -8.09 -38.91
N GLY A 514 -4.20 -6.82 -38.41
CA GLY A 514 -3.87 -5.61 -39.16
C GLY A 514 -4.92 -5.13 -40.18
N LYS A 515 -6.00 -5.90 -40.41
CA LYS A 515 -7.12 -5.53 -41.28
C LYS A 515 -8.24 -4.90 -40.50
N THR A 516 -8.91 -3.88 -41.08
CA THR A 516 -10.12 -3.27 -40.49
C THR A 516 -11.30 -4.22 -40.71
N VAL A 517 -11.91 -4.69 -39.62
CA VAL A 517 -12.95 -5.75 -39.64
C VAL A 517 -14.14 -5.35 -40.50
N GLN A 518 -14.70 -4.14 -40.27
CA GLN A 518 -15.89 -3.68 -41.01
C GLN A 518 -15.65 -3.41 -42.51
N ASP A 519 -14.37 -3.32 -42.94
CA ASP A 519 -13.99 -3.05 -44.33
C ASP A 519 -13.44 -4.31 -45.04
N SER A 520 -13.45 -5.46 -44.37
CA SER A 520 -12.96 -6.73 -44.86
C SER A 520 -14.09 -7.75 -45.01
N SER A 521 -13.93 -8.67 -45.96
CA SER A 521 -14.77 -9.88 -46.02
C SER A 521 -14.35 -10.89 -44.96
N TYR A 522 -15.23 -11.79 -44.58
CA TYR A 522 -14.93 -12.85 -43.61
C TYR A 522 -13.74 -13.72 -44.05
N GLY A 523 -13.66 -14.05 -45.35
CA GLY A 523 -12.56 -14.80 -45.90
C GLY A 523 -11.18 -14.16 -45.76
N GLU A 524 -11.11 -12.85 -45.55
CA GLU A 524 -9.86 -12.11 -45.32
C GLU A 524 -9.46 -12.05 -43.84
N LEU A 525 -10.35 -12.41 -42.92
CA LEU A 525 -10.18 -12.34 -41.46
C LEU A 525 -9.89 -13.75 -40.90
N ALA A 526 -8.87 -14.40 -41.39
CA ALA A 526 -8.56 -15.79 -41.03
C ALA A 526 -8.50 -16.00 -39.51
N GLY A 527 -9.30 -16.97 -39.04
CA GLY A 527 -9.32 -17.40 -37.64
C GLY A 527 -10.16 -16.54 -36.69
N ILE A 528 -10.83 -15.50 -37.19
CA ILE A 528 -11.77 -14.74 -36.37
C ILE A 528 -13.06 -15.57 -36.16
N PRO A 529 -13.56 -15.72 -34.90
CA PRO A 529 -14.77 -16.50 -34.67
C PRO A 529 -16.01 -15.73 -35.07
N THR A 530 -17.10 -16.45 -35.37
CA THR A 530 -18.41 -15.87 -35.72
C THR A 530 -19.38 -15.92 -34.55
N LEU A 531 -20.43 -15.09 -34.59
CA LEU A 531 -21.50 -15.11 -33.59
C LEU A 531 -22.21 -16.49 -33.55
N GLU A 532 -22.40 -17.12 -34.69
CA GLU A 532 -23.02 -18.45 -34.77
C GLU A 532 -22.19 -19.51 -34.04
N GLU A 533 -20.85 -19.46 -34.16
CA GLU A 533 -19.95 -20.36 -33.41
C GLU A 533 -20.07 -20.15 -31.92
N PHE A 534 -20.17 -18.87 -31.46
CA PHE A 534 -20.43 -18.55 -30.05
C PHE A 534 -21.78 -19.10 -29.57
N ILE A 535 -22.84 -18.96 -30.31
CA ILE A 535 -24.16 -19.48 -29.95
C ILE A 535 -24.13 -21.03 -29.90
N VAL A 536 -23.45 -21.69 -30.85
CA VAL A 536 -23.28 -23.15 -30.83
C VAL A 536 -22.53 -23.60 -29.57
N GLN A 537 -21.47 -22.89 -29.17
CA GLN A 537 -20.77 -23.19 -27.93
C GLN A 537 -21.65 -22.88 -26.71
N ALA A 538 -22.34 -21.74 -26.70
CA ALA A 538 -23.16 -21.29 -25.57
C ALA A 538 -24.26 -22.30 -25.23
N ARG A 539 -24.87 -22.97 -26.21
CA ARG A 539 -25.89 -24.01 -26.00
C ARG A 539 -25.42 -25.23 -25.23
N LYS A 540 -24.12 -25.48 -25.17
CA LYS A 540 -23.59 -26.61 -24.37
C LYS A 540 -23.72 -26.35 -22.87
N TYR A 541 -23.88 -25.09 -22.47
CA TYR A 541 -24.00 -24.67 -21.09
C TYR A 541 -25.11 -23.62 -20.95
N PRO A 542 -26.39 -24.01 -21.02
CA PRO A 542 -27.54 -23.11 -21.14
C PRO A 542 -27.79 -22.21 -19.90
N LYS A 543 -27.03 -22.40 -18.80
CA LYS A 543 -27.10 -21.55 -17.62
C LYS A 543 -26.29 -20.27 -17.77
N THR A 544 -25.29 -20.25 -18.64
CA THR A 544 -24.46 -19.08 -18.91
C THR A 544 -25.03 -18.34 -20.13
N LYS A 545 -25.51 -17.13 -19.92
CA LYS A 545 -26.07 -16.27 -20.97
C LYS A 545 -24.94 -15.65 -21.82
N LEU A 546 -25.29 -15.16 -23.00
CA LEU A 546 -24.44 -14.24 -23.76
C LEU A 546 -24.93 -12.80 -23.58
N VAL A 547 -24.02 -11.87 -23.35
CA VAL A 547 -24.25 -10.42 -23.42
C VAL A 547 -23.53 -9.94 -24.67
N ILE A 548 -24.31 -9.58 -25.70
CA ILE A 548 -23.80 -9.27 -27.05
C ILE A 548 -23.70 -7.77 -27.22
N GLU A 549 -22.47 -7.23 -27.29
CA GLU A 549 -22.22 -5.85 -27.64
C GLU A 549 -22.14 -5.66 -29.16
N ILE A 550 -22.99 -4.80 -29.72
CA ILE A 550 -22.83 -4.32 -31.09
C ILE A 550 -21.85 -3.14 -31.08
N LYS A 551 -20.70 -3.32 -31.71
CA LYS A 551 -19.71 -2.23 -31.85
C LYS A 551 -20.18 -1.20 -32.88
N GLU A 552 -19.86 0.07 -32.62
CA GLU A 552 -20.22 1.18 -33.51
C GLU A 552 -19.41 1.11 -34.81
N HIS A 553 -20.11 1.05 -35.93
CA HIS A 553 -19.53 1.06 -37.27
C HIS A 553 -19.41 2.49 -37.84
N SER A 554 -18.78 2.62 -38.99
CA SER A 554 -18.49 3.90 -39.64
C SER A 554 -19.72 4.71 -40.05
N SER A 555 -20.95 4.16 -40.00
CA SER A 555 -22.20 4.86 -40.32
C SER A 555 -23.41 4.22 -39.65
N ALA A 556 -24.44 5.03 -39.40
CA ALA A 556 -25.70 4.58 -38.84
C ALA A 556 -26.36 3.47 -39.72
N LYS A 557 -26.16 3.50 -41.04
CA LYS A 557 -26.62 2.42 -41.92
C LYS A 557 -25.91 1.10 -41.56
N ARG A 558 -24.61 1.11 -41.39
CA ARG A 558 -23.85 -0.10 -41.03
C ARG A 558 -24.20 -0.62 -39.64
N ASN A 559 -24.49 0.29 -38.68
CA ASN A 559 -25.02 -0.08 -37.37
C ASN A 559 -26.37 -0.80 -37.52
N ALA A 560 -27.29 -0.25 -38.33
CA ALA A 560 -28.59 -0.87 -38.58
C ALA A 560 -28.46 -2.24 -39.32
N ASP A 561 -27.58 -2.35 -40.31
CA ASP A 561 -27.30 -3.61 -41.02
C ASP A 561 -26.76 -4.68 -40.03
N CYS A 562 -25.82 -4.30 -39.15
CA CYS A 562 -25.29 -5.18 -38.10
C CYS A 562 -26.37 -5.65 -37.13
N THR A 563 -27.22 -4.69 -36.69
CA THR A 563 -28.36 -5.01 -35.79
C THR A 563 -29.34 -5.97 -36.47
N ALA A 564 -29.71 -5.72 -37.71
CA ALA A 564 -30.63 -6.57 -38.45
C ALA A 564 -30.08 -8.00 -38.61
N GLU A 565 -28.81 -8.14 -38.93
CA GLU A 565 -28.17 -9.44 -39.09
C GLU A 565 -28.05 -10.18 -37.72
N MET A 566 -27.71 -9.48 -36.65
CA MET A 566 -27.70 -10.07 -35.31
C MET A 566 -29.10 -10.59 -34.93
N VAL A 567 -30.14 -9.76 -35.12
CA VAL A 567 -31.52 -10.15 -34.87
C VAL A 567 -31.93 -11.37 -35.69
N ARG A 568 -31.53 -11.41 -36.98
CA ARG A 568 -31.78 -12.56 -37.85
C ARG A 568 -31.13 -13.85 -37.28
N ILE A 569 -29.86 -13.79 -36.97
CA ILE A 569 -29.09 -14.96 -36.46
C ILE A 569 -29.68 -15.50 -35.15
N VAL A 570 -29.93 -14.60 -34.16
CA VAL A 570 -30.43 -15.09 -32.85
C VAL A 570 -31.82 -15.70 -32.98
N LYS A 571 -32.72 -15.16 -33.89
CA LYS A 571 -34.04 -15.73 -34.16
C LYS A 571 -33.94 -17.06 -34.90
N GLU A 572 -33.15 -17.14 -35.97
CA GLU A 572 -33.00 -18.37 -36.74
C GLU A 572 -32.38 -19.50 -35.88
N MET A 573 -31.49 -19.13 -35.00
CA MET A 573 -30.91 -20.08 -34.04
C MET A 573 -31.77 -20.27 -32.78
N GLY A 574 -32.90 -19.59 -32.59
CA GLY A 574 -33.77 -19.69 -31.39
C GLY A 574 -32.99 -19.40 -30.10
N TYR A 575 -32.19 -18.35 -30.10
CA TYR A 575 -31.29 -18.00 -28.98
C TYR A 575 -31.62 -16.65 -28.34
N GLU A 576 -32.61 -15.93 -28.84
CA GLU A 576 -32.99 -14.58 -28.44
C GLU A 576 -33.29 -14.42 -26.96
N SER A 577 -33.87 -15.42 -26.32
CA SER A 577 -34.19 -15.43 -24.88
C SER A 577 -33.01 -15.78 -23.97
N ASN A 578 -31.90 -16.29 -24.53
CA ASN A 578 -30.71 -16.67 -23.79
C ASN A 578 -29.56 -15.66 -24.01
N ALA A 579 -29.85 -14.56 -24.67
CA ALA A 579 -28.94 -13.45 -24.86
C ALA A 579 -29.51 -12.14 -24.31
N GLU A 580 -28.63 -11.28 -23.89
CA GLU A 580 -28.85 -9.89 -23.55
C GLU A 580 -28.03 -9.04 -24.53
N TYR A 581 -28.44 -7.79 -24.77
CA TYR A 581 -27.86 -6.98 -25.84
C TYR A 581 -27.47 -5.63 -25.31
N ILE A 582 -26.29 -5.17 -25.68
CA ILE A 582 -25.76 -3.88 -25.23
C ILE A 582 -25.14 -3.11 -26.40
N CYS A 583 -25.16 -1.79 -26.35
CA CYS A 583 -24.52 -0.91 -27.33
C CYS A 583 -24.32 0.50 -26.78
N PHE A 584 -23.31 1.22 -27.27
CA PHE A 584 -23.11 2.66 -27.04
C PHE A 584 -24.00 3.55 -27.91
N ASP A 585 -24.58 3.03 -29.00
CA ASP A 585 -25.53 3.75 -29.86
C ASP A 585 -26.97 3.55 -29.38
N LEU A 586 -27.61 4.65 -28.92
CA LEU A 586 -28.99 4.61 -28.43
C LEU A 586 -30.01 4.16 -29.50
N ASP A 587 -29.79 4.51 -30.77
CA ASP A 587 -30.70 4.13 -31.84
C ASP A 587 -30.58 2.63 -32.15
N VAL A 588 -29.38 2.06 -32.03
CA VAL A 588 -29.18 0.60 -32.08
C VAL A 588 -29.95 -0.09 -30.95
N CYS A 589 -29.81 0.41 -29.70
CA CYS A 589 -30.57 -0.14 -28.57
C CYS A 589 -32.09 -0.11 -28.80
N LYS A 590 -32.64 1.00 -29.33
CA LYS A 590 -34.04 1.10 -29.67
C LYS A 590 -34.47 0.12 -30.76
N GLN A 591 -33.65 -0.07 -31.80
CA GLN A 591 -33.90 -1.04 -32.87
C GLN A 591 -33.96 -2.46 -32.32
N ILE A 592 -33.00 -2.83 -31.40
CA ILE A 592 -32.98 -4.14 -30.75
C ILE A 592 -34.24 -4.34 -29.89
N ALA A 593 -34.59 -3.37 -29.05
CA ALA A 593 -35.77 -3.44 -28.19
C ALA A 593 -37.06 -3.59 -28.97
N ALA A 594 -37.18 -2.92 -30.12
CA ALA A 594 -38.31 -3.06 -31.03
C ALA A 594 -38.37 -4.41 -31.77
N ALA A 595 -37.21 -4.94 -32.18
CA ALA A 595 -37.12 -6.19 -32.95
C ALA A 595 -37.21 -7.45 -32.08
N LEU A 596 -36.76 -7.35 -30.80
CA LEU A 596 -36.70 -8.45 -29.81
C LEU A 596 -37.45 -8.04 -28.52
N PRO A 597 -38.78 -7.85 -28.56
CA PRO A 597 -39.56 -7.38 -27.42
C PRO A 597 -39.48 -8.38 -26.26
N GLY A 598 -39.23 -7.87 -25.08
CA GLY A 598 -39.11 -8.70 -23.83
C GLY A 598 -37.72 -9.24 -23.55
N THR A 599 -36.74 -9.00 -24.44
CA THR A 599 -35.34 -9.29 -24.12
C THR A 599 -34.70 -8.14 -23.35
N MET A 600 -33.59 -8.41 -22.63
CA MET A 600 -32.84 -7.40 -21.92
C MET A 600 -31.96 -6.62 -22.89
N VAL A 601 -32.18 -5.32 -22.95
CA VAL A 601 -31.36 -4.37 -23.74
C VAL A 601 -30.77 -3.34 -22.79
N GLY A 602 -29.44 -3.16 -22.82
CA GLY A 602 -28.70 -2.18 -22.05
C GLY A 602 -28.08 -1.10 -22.93
N TYR A 603 -28.09 0.14 -22.42
CA TYR A 603 -27.44 1.27 -23.07
C TYR A 603 -26.16 1.63 -22.31
N LEU A 604 -25.03 1.41 -22.96
CA LEU A 604 -23.68 1.69 -22.45
C LEU A 604 -23.43 3.20 -22.46
N SER A 605 -23.85 3.92 -21.43
CA SER A 605 -23.74 5.39 -21.44
C SER A 605 -23.80 6.02 -20.06
N SER A 606 -23.18 7.18 -19.94
CA SER A 606 -23.24 8.08 -18.79
C SER A 606 -24.51 8.96 -18.81
N THR A 607 -25.70 8.38 -19.02
CA THR A 607 -26.97 9.13 -19.07
C THR A 607 -27.69 9.12 -17.70
N SER A 608 -28.36 10.23 -17.39
CA SER A 608 -29.31 10.35 -16.29
C SER A 608 -30.76 10.26 -16.72
N ASP A 609 -31.06 10.19 -18.04
CA ASP A 609 -32.44 10.08 -18.59
C ASP A 609 -32.89 8.61 -18.59
N LEU A 610 -33.05 8.03 -17.43
CA LEU A 610 -33.47 6.63 -17.25
C LEU A 610 -34.94 6.42 -17.65
N GLN A 611 -35.77 7.45 -17.50
CA GLN A 611 -37.18 7.37 -17.94
C GLN A 611 -37.26 7.27 -19.47
N GLY A 612 -36.46 8.07 -20.19
CA GLY A 612 -36.40 7.99 -21.66
C GLY A 612 -35.90 6.64 -22.17
N LEU A 613 -34.94 6.00 -21.47
CA LEU A 613 -34.51 4.64 -21.80
C LEU A 613 -35.65 3.63 -21.62
N LYS A 614 -36.33 3.68 -20.49
CA LYS A 614 -37.46 2.77 -20.17
C LYS A 614 -38.59 2.94 -21.22
N ASP A 615 -38.96 4.19 -21.57
CA ASP A 615 -40.01 4.48 -22.55
C ASP A 615 -39.62 3.96 -23.94
N ALA A 616 -38.34 3.85 -24.25
CA ALA A 616 -37.81 3.23 -25.46
C ALA A 616 -37.69 1.69 -25.37
N GLY A 617 -38.10 1.07 -24.27
CA GLY A 617 -38.01 -0.37 -24.06
C GLY A 617 -36.62 -0.88 -23.66
N ILE A 618 -35.69 0.03 -23.30
CA ILE A 618 -34.34 -0.29 -22.85
C ILE A 618 -34.39 -0.47 -21.33
N MET A 619 -34.20 -1.68 -20.85
CA MET A 619 -34.50 -2.08 -19.48
C MET A 619 -33.26 -2.29 -18.60
N CYS A 620 -32.06 -2.09 -19.11
CA CYS A 620 -30.82 -2.07 -18.35
C CYS A 620 -30.10 -0.72 -18.50
N ALA A 621 -29.80 -0.09 -17.39
CA ALA A 621 -28.89 1.05 -17.32
C ALA A 621 -27.47 0.49 -17.12
N ASP A 622 -26.62 0.67 -18.12
CA ASP A 622 -25.32 0.03 -18.21
C ASP A 622 -24.20 1.07 -18.07
N PHE A 623 -23.67 1.21 -16.85
CA PHE A 623 -22.81 2.32 -16.48
C PHE A 623 -21.34 1.93 -16.38
N SER A 624 -20.45 2.85 -16.74
CA SER A 624 -19.06 2.72 -16.30
C SER A 624 -18.97 2.84 -14.76
N ASP A 625 -17.99 2.13 -14.18
CA ASP A 625 -17.73 2.15 -12.74
C ASP A 625 -17.55 3.56 -12.18
N SER A 626 -16.71 4.36 -12.83
CA SER A 626 -16.43 5.74 -12.43
C SER A 626 -17.68 6.62 -12.47
N TYR A 627 -18.57 6.41 -13.46
CA TYR A 627 -19.79 7.20 -13.55
C TYR A 627 -20.79 6.85 -12.45
N LEU A 628 -21.04 5.57 -12.22
CA LEU A 628 -21.99 5.13 -11.19
C LEU A 628 -21.50 5.45 -9.78
N PHE A 629 -20.21 5.24 -9.49
CA PHE A 629 -19.66 5.55 -8.16
C PHE A 629 -19.71 7.06 -7.84
N ASN A 630 -19.62 7.93 -8.85
CA ASN A 630 -19.81 9.37 -8.67
C ASN A 630 -21.28 9.80 -8.64
N ASN A 631 -22.22 8.93 -9.06
CA ASN A 631 -23.65 9.21 -9.12
C ASN A 631 -24.47 8.06 -8.51
N PRO A 632 -24.23 7.69 -7.25
CA PRO A 632 -24.81 6.47 -6.67
C PRO A 632 -26.34 6.47 -6.56
N SER A 633 -27.00 7.63 -6.64
CA SER A 633 -28.46 7.73 -6.66
C SER A 633 -29.11 7.23 -7.96
N LEU A 634 -28.33 7.08 -9.03
CA LEU A 634 -28.85 6.58 -10.31
C LEU A 634 -29.33 5.13 -10.23
N PHE A 635 -28.65 4.32 -9.39
CA PHE A 635 -29.04 2.95 -9.17
C PHE A 635 -30.47 2.84 -8.56
N GLU A 636 -30.78 3.68 -7.54
CA GLU A 636 -32.12 3.69 -6.95
C GLU A 636 -33.17 4.19 -7.94
N THR A 637 -32.83 5.19 -8.76
CA THR A 637 -33.70 5.71 -9.81
C THR A 637 -34.03 4.62 -10.83
N ALA A 638 -33.00 3.88 -11.32
CA ALA A 638 -33.20 2.77 -12.24
C ALA A 638 -34.12 1.70 -11.65
N HIS A 639 -33.85 1.27 -10.41
CA HIS A 639 -34.67 0.28 -9.73
C HIS A 639 -36.10 0.75 -9.46
N SER A 640 -36.32 2.04 -9.16
CA SER A 640 -37.69 2.59 -9.00
C SER A 640 -38.49 2.56 -10.31
N LEU A 641 -37.79 2.62 -11.42
CA LEU A 641 -38.36 2.47 -12.77
C LEU A 641 -38.53 1.01 -13.21
N GLY A 642 -38.08 0.04 -12.39
CA GLY A 642 -38.10 -1.39 -12.71
C GLY A 642 -37.02 -1.81 -13.69
N MET A 643 -36.01 -0.98 -13.90
CA MET A 643 -34.84 -1.29 -14.72
C MET A 643 -33.81 -2.09 -13.94
N LYS A 644 -32.93 -2.79 -14.65
CA LYS A 644 -31.72 -3.40 -14.13
C LYS A 644 -30.54 -2.42 -14.21
N VAL A 645 -29.51 -2.66 -13.41
CA VAL A 645 -28.26 -1.89 -13.43
C VAL A 645 -27.10 -2.85 -13.62
N ASN A 646 -26.31 -2.63 -14.67
CA ASN A 646 -24.99 -3.22 -14.85
C ASN A 646 -23.90 -2.17 -14.60
N ILE A 647 -22.75 -2.61 -14.14
CA ILE A 647 -21.55 -1.78 -13.97
C ILE A 647 -20.35 -2.45 -14.63
N TRP A 648 -19.57 -1.68 -15.40
CA TRP A 648 -18.40 -2.13 -16.17
C TRP A 648 -17.26 -1.11 -16.15
N THR A 649 -15.98 -1.48 -16.33
CA THR A 649 -15.41 -2.81 -16.13
C THR A 649 -14.78 -2.83 -14.74
N VAL A 650 -15.36 -3.58 -13.82
CA VAL A 650 -14.98 -3.56 -12.41
C VAL A 650 -13.97 -4.66 -12.14
N ASN A 651 -12.69 -4.30 -12.03
CA ASN A 651 -11.59 -5.26 -11.92
C ASN A 651 -10.94 -5.34 -10.54
N SER A 652 -11.20 -4.34 -9.65
CA SER A 652 -10.67 -4.36 -8.30
C SER A 652 -11.65 -4.99 -7.31
N GLU A 653 -11.15 -5.75 -6.35
CA GLU A 653 -11.98 -6.30 -5.27
C GLU A 653 -12.70 -5.22 -4.46
N TYR A 654 -12.05 -4.06 -4.29
CA TYR A 654 -12.63 -2.93 -3.58
C TYR A 654 -13.85 -2.39 -4.31
N ASP A 655 -13.74 -2.19 -5.63
CA ASP A 655 -14.85 -1.70 -6.44
C ASP A 655 -15.93 -2.77 -6.65
N MET A 656 -15.57 -4.05 -6.73
CA MET A 656 -16.53 -5.15 -6.68
C MET A 656 -17.39 -5.09 -5.41
N LYS A 657 -16.76 -4.89 -4.26
CA LYS A 657 -17.46 -4.75 -2.97
C LYS A 657 -18.33 -3.49 -2.91
N LYS A 658 -17.89 -2.36 -3.51
CA LYS A 658 -18.72 -1.16 -3.65
C LYS A 658 -19.95 -1.42 -4.51
N ALA A 659 -19.77 -2.04 -5.67
CA ALA A 659 -20.85 -2.40 -6.57
C ALA A 659 -21.88 -3.32 -5.92
N ILE A 660 -21.43 -4.36 -5.18
CA ILE A 660 -22.30 -5.23 -4.41
C ILE A 660 -23.09 -4.42 -3.36
N GLY A 661 -22.42 -3.51 -2.66
CA GLY A 661 -23.06 -2.68 -1.63
C GLY A 661 -24.04 -1.64 -2.15
N LEU A 662 -23.87 -1.18 -3.40
CA LEU A 662 -24.87 -0.39 -4.11
C LEU A 662 -26.11 -1.23 -4.49
N GLY A 663 -25.96 -2.56 -4.62
CA GLY A 663 -27.06 -3.44 -5.00
C GLY A 663 -27.28 -3.53 -6.50
N VAL A 664 -26.23 -3.39 -7.31
CA VAL A 664 -26.31 -3.57 -8.78
C VAL A 664 -26.75 -4.99 -9.13
N ASP A 665 -27.40 -5.14 -10.28
CA ASP A 665 -27.89 -6.46 -10.73
C ASP A 665 -26.82 -7.28 -11.42
N TYR A 666 -25.87 -6.62 -12.12
CA TYR A 666 -24.78 -7.25 -12.85
C TYR A 666 -23.46 -6.55 -12.57
N ILE A 667 -22.38 -7.31 -12.56
CA ILE A 667 -21.01 -6.79 -12.52
C ILE A 667 -20.23 -7.42 -13.67
N THR A 668 -19.85 -6.59 -14.63
CA THR A 668 -18.98 -6.97 -15.76
C THR A 668 -17.52 -6.76 -15.38
N THR A 669 -16.71 -7.82 -15.49
CA THR A 669 -15.32 -7.82 -15.00
C THR A 669 -14.40 -8.74 -15.81
N ASP A 670 -13.09 -8.37 -15.89
CA ASP A 670 -12.01 -9.23 -16.39
C ASP A 670 -11.53 -10.26 -15.34
N SER A 671 -11.98 -10.09 -14.08
CA SER A 671 -11.64 -10.97 -12.95
C SER A 671 -12.88 -11.65 -12.33
N PRO A 672 -13.66 -12.41 -13.12
CA PRO A 672 -14.92 -13.01 -12.66
C PRO A 672 -14.74 -14.07 -11.54
N ASP A 673 -13.56 -14.70 -11.47
CA ASP A 673 -13.18 -15.62 -10.40
C ASP A 673 -12.99 -14.92 -9.04
N ASP A 674 -12.41 -13.69 -9.03
CA ASP A 674 -12.29 -12.90 -7.81
C ASP A 674 -13.68 -12.44 -7.31
N LEU A 675 -14.54 -12.01 -8.23
CA LEU A 675 -15.93 -11.68 -7.89
C LEU A 675 -16.67 -12.92 -7.35
N GLN A 676 -16.52 -14.08 -7.97
CA GLN A 676 -17.13 -15.33 -7.52
C GLN A 676 -16.65 -15.70 -6.10
N ARG A 677 -15.36 -15.52 -5.81
CA ARG A 677 -14.78 -15.76 -4.48
C ARG A 677 -15.41 -14.84 -3.41
N ILE A 678 -15.59 -13.56 -3.72
CA ILE A 678 -16.27 -12.61 -2.82
C ILE A 678 -17.72 -13.04 -2.60
N LEU A 679 -18.46 -13.29 -3.67
CA LEU A 679 -19.89 -13.66 -3.60
C LEU A 679 -20.13 -14.98 -2.87
N SER A 680 -19.25 -15.98 -3.03
CA SER A 680 -19.36 -17.27 -2.35
C SER A 680 -19.24 -17.19 -0.82
N ARG A 681 -18.57 -16.11 -0.31
CA ARG A 681 -18.51 -15.84 1.13
C ARG A 681 -19.73 -15.08 1.63
N MET A 682 -20.35 -14.27 0.78
CA MET A 682 -21.45 -13.40 1.19
C MET A 682 -22.82 -14.09 1.07
N PHE A 683 -22.99 -14.91 0.05
CA PHE A 683 -24.25 -15.55 -0.32
C PHE A 683 -24.16 -17.08 -0.34
#